data_6f47ee0450ab8ef332fe9c09b1188838
#
_entry.id   6f47ee0450ab8ef332fe9c09b1188838
#
_cell.length_a   1.000
_cell.length_b   1.000
_cell.length_c   1.000
_cell.angle_alpha   90.00
_cell.angle_beta   90.00
_cell.angle_gamma   90.00
#
_symmetry.space_group_name_H-M   'P 1'
#
loop_
_entity.id
_entity.type
_entity.pdbx_description
1 polymer ?
#
loop_
_entity_poly.entity_id
_entity_poly.type
_entity_poly.pdbx_seq_one_letter_code
_entity_poly.pdbx_strand_id
1 'polypeptide(L)'
;MRINILLLLMPVCLLGQNQDPNYRALRDGKLAESFNTENIVLQRDVGTLTFKSGEISFLAPVLGRQAVAVFTGEGRFHLKPAQPTETARLRFTIGAPEIDEEFDAALLYFTDSTAEEVRGQAKSGPVSAKNESELQKFHSQLRSRTETPRSFMEYELFGDAIPNLDAELLAELYNPAHSGTFMALLHAHKHPQMRFLIRPQGAIPSMGPEEVALIDVDPGGEQDGIWYMAHTVAEIKAHTYSSSEEKHLIDPEHYDMDVHVGKNDHLAAKTSLRFKAVRDGDRVIAFSLLPHLRVSGASLDGKAIDFIQEGVKQDAELSLILPQTTVKDRVYTVEIEYEGNKVIHNEGQGNYSVDARENWYPAVSVFRDRATYDITFHAPKGLTLVGVGKLAGETREGGEMVTEWKSDEPLLVAGFNYGDFKKRERVDDVTKTALEAYATTEPPDVMAFAARNIVLAPSAMADRVLVDALNAVRLYTHWYGPTAYGRLAVTQQPAFNFGQSWPTLVYLPISAFLDPTMRWELLGRNTFRFSKEFINIVTAHEVAHQWWGHTVGWASYHDNWLSEGFADFSAALFLEATQPGTDDSLKFWESERRMLIEKNEFGNRANDVGPLWMGERLNSFRASDASRRVTYAKGAFVLHMLRYLMQDRQTGDQPFIQMMHDYLTTYHNKVASTEDFQRMAEKHMRPDMDLEKNGHLNWFFYEWVYATEVPSYRLDYTLADAEGGKTLLSMKITQESVGPLFKMRVPVYVDYDGKLAKLGTVPMTGSSTSDELKITLVKRPRRVLLNAYDDVLASAVVQK
;
A
#
# COMPACT_ATOMS: atom_id res chain seq x y z
N MET A 1 -32.57 35.72 48.62
CA MET A 1 -32.79 34.29 48.70
C MET A 1 -31.78 33.66 47.68
N ARG A 2 -30.63 33.18 48.14
CA ARG A 2 -29.58 32.60 47.29
C ARG A 2 -29.82 31.09 47.27
N ILE A 3 -30.14 30.57 46.11
CA ILE A 3 -30.27 29.15 45.88
C ILE A 3 -28.86 28.61 45.54
N ASN A 4 -28.28 27.88 46.49
CA ASN A 4 -27.07 27.09 46.26
C ASN A 4 -27.46 25.81 45.49
N ILE A 5 -27.09 25.74 44.25
CA ILE A 5 -27.14 24.51 43.49
C ILE A 5 -25.89 23.71 43.89
N LEU A 6 -26.11 22.67 44.65
CA LEU A 6 -25.12 21.65 44.96
C LEU A 6 -24.97 20.78 43.71
N LEU A 7 -23.90 21.00 42.91
CA LEU A 7 -23.48 20.03 41.89
C LEU A 7 -23.01 18.77 42.64
N LEU A 8 -23.84 17.73 42.63
CA LEU A 8 -23.40 16.37 42.91
C LEU A 8 -22.45 15.96 41.83
N LEU A 9 -21.13 16.04 42.07
CA LEU A 9 -20.11 15.27 41.35
C LEU A 9 -20.38 13.78 41.64
N MET A 10 -21.12 13.13 40.74
CA MET A 10 -21.06 11.66 40.67
C MET A 10 -19.63 11.30 40.27
N PRO A 11 -18.97 10.35 40.94
CA PRO A 11 -17.75 9.80 40.43
C PRO A 11 -18.11 9.11 39.12
N VAL A 12 -17.66 9.64 38.01
CA VAL A 12 -17.55 8.89 36.74
C VAL A 12 -16.63 7.74 37.11
N CYS A 13 -17.18 6.56 37.30
CA CYS A 13 -16.40 5.33 37.28
C CYS A 13 -15.70 5.29 35.93
N LEU A 14 -14.39 5.48 35.90
CA LEU A 14 -13.49 5.08 34.82
C LEU A 14 -13.54 3.54 34.73
N LEU A 15 -14.63 3.01 34.15
CA LEU A 15 -14.85 1.60 33.94
C LEU A 15 -14.47 1.36 32.48
N GLY A 16 -13.42 0.59 32.24
CA GLY A 16 -13.21 -0.02 30.94
C GLY A 16 -11.82 0.01 30.37
N GLN A 17 -10.89 0.87 30.79
CA GLN A 17 -9.56 0.94 30.16
C GLN A 17 -8.54 0.02 30.85
N ASN A 18 -7.95 -0.92 30.11
CA ASN A 18 -6.83 -1.78 30.54
C ASN A 18 -7.10 -2.55 31.83
N GLN A 19 -8.35 -3.00 32.08
CA GLN A 19 -8.76 -3.67 33.33
C GLN A 19 -8.66 -5.20 33.27
N ASP A 20 -8.51 -5.79 32.07
CA ASP A 20 -8.41 -7.25 31.95
C ASP A 20 -7.20 -7.78 32.72
N PRO A 21 -7.42 -8.68 33.72
CA PRO A 21 -6.33 -9.17 34.57
C PRO A 21 -5.32 -10.02 33.81
N ASN A 22 -5.72 -10.68 32.73
CA ASN A 22 -4.81 -11.49 31.91
C ASN A 22 -3.93 -10.61 31.05
N TYR A 23 -4.47 -9.50 30.51
CA TYR A 23 -3.67 -8.48 29.86
C TYR A 23 -2.61 -7.90 30.79
N ARG A 24 -3.02 -7.52 32.02
CA ARG A 24 -2.08 -6.99 33.03
C ARG A 24 -1.02 -8.03 33.43
N ALA A 25 -1.40 -9.29 33.50
CA ALA A 25 -0.46 -10.37 33.81
C ALA A 25 0.61 -10.55 32.69
N LEU A 26 0.26 -10.31 31.42
CA LEU A 26 1.24 -10.26 30.32
C LEU A 26 2.08 -8.97 30.40
N ARG A 27 1.42 -7.84 30.55
CA ARG A 27 2.05 -6.51 30.47
C ARG A 27 3.04 -6.24 31.60
N ASP A 28 2.65 -6.55 32.83
CA ASP A 28 3.37 -6.22 34.07
C ASP A 28 3.91 -7.47 34.79
N GLY A 29 3.82 -8.62 34.14
CA GLY A 29 4.19 -9.92 34.71
C GLY A 29 5.67 -10.02 35.04
N LYS A 30 6.01 -10.92 35.97
CA LYS A 30 7.37 -11.20 36.44
C LYS A 30 7.82 -12.55 35.95
N LEU A 31 9.12 -12.71 35.84
CA LEU A 31 9.74 -14.01 35.58
C LEU A 31 9.47 -14.95 36.76
N ALA A 32 9.00 -16.18 36.45
CA ALA A 32 8.58 -17.16 37.45
C ALA A 32 9.39 -18.46 37.41
N GLU A 33 9.82 -18.89 36.23
CA GLU A 33 10.63 -20.08 36.02
C GLU A 33 11.89 -19.77 35.25
N SER A 34 12.96 -20.50 35.49
CA SER A 34 14.21 -20.37 34.76
C SER A 34 14.89 -21.71 34.52
N PHE A 35 15.64 -21.81 33.42
CA PHE A 35 16.34 -23.00 32.98
C PHE A 35 17.71 -22.64 32.45
N ASN A 36 18.73 -23.43 32.84
CA ASN A 36 20.04 -23.35 32.24
C ASN A 36 20.05 -24.02 30.86
N THR A 37 20.53 -23.30 29.88
CA THR A 37 20.59 -23.82 28.50
C THR A 37 21.97 -24.43 28.20
N GLU A 38 21.94 -25.57 27.52
CA GLU A 38 23.13 -26.26 27.01
C GLU A 38 22.76 -26.86 25.62
N ASN A 39 23.07 -26.10 24.56
CA ASN A 39 22.74 -26.44 23.16
C ASN A 39 21.25 -26.78 22.92
N ILE A 40 20.33 -26.01 23.48
CA ILE A 40 18.89 -26.12 23.17
C ILE A 40 18.61 -25.61 21.77
N VAL A 41 17.90 -26.37 20.97
CA VAL A 41 17.56 -26.04 19.58
C VAL A 41 16.05 -25.89 19.45
N LEU A 42 15.61 -24.75 18.94
CA LEU A 42 14.25 -24.49 18.50
C LEU A 42 14.25 -24.33 16.98
N GLN A 43 13.63 -25.29 16.28
CA GLN A 43 13.41 -25.20 14.83
C GLN A 43 12.05 -24.56 14.57
N ARG A 44 12.03 -23.49 13.81
CA ARG A 44 10.81 -22.74 13.45
C ARG A 44 10.80 -22.42 11.97
N ASP A 45 10.03 -23.18 11.19
CA ASP A 45 9.97 -23.09 9.72
C ASP A 45 11.39 -23.07 9.09
N VAL A 46 11.77 -21.95 8.43
CA VAL A 46 13.11 -21.75 7.83
C VAL A 46 14.17 -21.29 8.84
N GLY A 47 13.77 -20.92 10.05
CA GLY A 47 14.64 -20.38 11.10
C GLY A 47 15.02 -21.43 12.14
N THR A 48 16.25 -21.37 12.64
CA THR A 48 16.76 -22.19 13.74
C THR A 48 17.41 -21.32 14.78
N LEU A 49 16.93 -21.39 16.03
CA LEU A 49 17.57 -20.77 17.18
C LEU A 49 18.29 -21.83 17.98
N THR A 50 19.58 -21.61 18.27
CA THR A 50 20.39 -22.47 19.12
C THR A 50 20.85 -21.68 20.32
N PHE A 51 20.40 -22.04 21.51
CA PHE A 51 20.84 -21.48 22.79
C PHE A 51 22.01 -22.33 23.27
N LYS A 52 23.25 -21.88 22.97
CA LYS A 52 24.48 -22.65 23.19
C LYS A 52 24.76 -22.81 24.68
N SER A 53 24.72 -21.66 25.41
CA SER A 53 24.97 -21.61 26.87
C SER A 53 24.32 -20.37 27.44
N GLY A 54 23.76 -20.45 28.63
CA GLY A 54 23.12 -19.31 29.29
C GLY A 54 21.90 -19.70 30.12
N GLU A 55 20.97 -18.78 30.21
CA GLU A 55 19.76 -18.93 30.98
C GLU A 55 18.53 -18.44 30.21
N ILE A 56 17.47 -19.23 30.17
CA ILE A 56 16.16 -18.84 29.65
C ILE A 56 15.15 -18.79 30.80
N SER A 57 14.47 -17.66 30.95
CA SER A 57 13.48 -17.45 32.02
C SER A 57 12.12 -17.12 31.43
N PHE A 58 11.10 -17.76 31.98
CA PHE A 58 9.70 -17.60 31.52
C PHE A 58 8.92 -16.66 32.43
N LEU A 59 8.06 -15.84 31.83
CA LEU A 59 7.04 -15.06 32.54
C LEU A 59 6.09 -16.02 33.26
N ALA A 60 5.43 -15.54 34.33
CA ALA A 60 4.38 -16.31 34.99
C ALA A 60 3.28 -16.68 33.98
N PRO A 61 2.71 -17.90 34.06
CA PRO A 61 1.71 -18.35 33.09
C PRO A 61 0.44 -17.52 33.14
N VAL A 62 -0.13 -17.21 31.98
CA VAL A 62 -1.43 -16.53 31.83
C VAL A 62 -2.41 -17.51 31.22
N LEU A 63 -3.60 -17.63 31.79
CA LEU A 63 -4.59 -18.65 31.42
C LEU A 63 -4.04 -20.09 31.43
N GLY A 64 -3.06 -20.34 32.30
CA GLY A 64 -2.40 -21.65 32.42
C GLY A 64 -1.35 -21.93 31.37
N ARG A 65 -0.99 -20.99 30.50
CA ARG A 65 -0.01 -21.09 29.41
C ARG A 65 1.12 -20.08 29.60
N GLN A 66 2.34 -20.48 29.31
CA GLN A 66 3.43 -19.53 29.18
C GLN A 66 3.50 -19.02 27.74
N ALA A 67 3.77 -17.72 27.60
CA ALA A 67 3.72 -17.04 26.33
C ALA A 67 4.92 -16.10 26.11
N VAL A 68 5.74 -15.85 27.14
CA VAL A 68 6.88 -14.93 27.06
C VAL A 68 8.08 -15.55 27.75
N ALA A 69 9.26 -15.48 27.11
CA ALA A 69 10.53 -15.88 27.71
C ALA A 69 11.64 -14.91 27.33
N VAL A 70 12.60 -14.73 28.21
CA VAL A 70 13.84 -13.98 27.97
C VAL A 70 15.03 -14.91 28.12
N PHE A 71 15.97 -14.83 27.18
CA PHE A 71 17.24 -15.53 27.20
C PHE A 71 18.39 -14.54 27.33
N THR A 72 19.41 -14.93 28.13
CA THR A 72 20.71 -14.27 28.12
C THR A 72 21.81 -15.30 28.14
N GLY A 73 22.80 -15.15 27.26
CA GLY A 73 23.90 -16.14 27.10
C GLY A 73 24.48 -16.10 25.70
N GLU A 74 25.05 -17.19 25.26
CA GLU A 74 25.54 -17.33 23.89
C GLU A 74 24.48 -18.08 23.05
N GLY A 75 23.96 -17.43 22.02
CA GLY A 75 23.02 -18.02 21.08
C GLY A 75 23.48 -17.89 19.63
N ARG A 76 22.82 -18.61 18.74
CA ARG A 76 23.03 -18.55 17.29
C ARG A 76 21.68 -18.64 16.59
N PHE A 77 21.44 -17.76 15.64
CA PHE A 77 20.29 -17.79 14.75
C PHE A 77 20.75 -18.09 13.33
N HIS A 78 20.12 -19.07 12.70
CA HIS A 78 20.34 -19.40 11.30
C HIS A 78 19.02 -19.44 10.55
N LEU A 79 18.97 -18.78 9.37
CA LEU A 79 17.83 -18.84 8.45
C LEU A 79 18.33 -19.03 7.02
N LYS A 80 17.73 -19.99 6.33
CA LYS A 80 17.96 -20.24 4.91
C LYS A 80 16.64 -20.22 4.14
N PRO A 81 16.46 -19.23 3.23
CA PRO A 81 15.26 -19.16 2.41
C PRO A 81 15.00 -20.42 1.61
N ALA A 82 13.73 -20.84 1.51
CA ALA A 82 13.33 -21.98 0.70
C ALA A 82 13.13 -21.60 -0.78
N GLN A 83 12.82 -20.32 -1.09
CA GLN A 83 12.55 -19.85 -2.43
C GLN A 83 13.73 -19.07 -3.03
N PRO A 84 13.99 -19.20 -4.37
CA PRO A 84 15.03 -18.44 -5.06
C PRO A 84 14.84 -16.92 -4.97
N THR A 85 13.61 -16.43 -5.03
CA THR A 85 13.26 -14.99 -4.93
C THR A 85 13.68 -14.43 -3.58
N GLU A 86 13.36 -15.14 -2.49
CA GLU A 86 13.74 -14.75 -1.13
C GLU A 86 15.27 -14.80 -0.93
N THR A 87 15.93 -15.81 -1.53
CA THR A 87 17.39 -15.89 -1.54
C THR A 87 18.03 -14.70 -2.26
N ALA A 88 17.44 -14.27 -3.39
CA ALA A 88 17.91 -13.09 -4.12
C ALA A 88 17.71 -11.80 -3.32
N ARG A 89 16.55 -11.67 -2.65
CA ARG A 89 16.24 -10.54 -1.76
C ARG A 89 17.25 -10.45 -0.62
N LEU A 90 17.53 -11.54 0.05
CA LEU A 90 18.49 -11.60 1.14
C LEU A 90 19.92 -11.20 0.68
N ARG A 91 20.34 -11.67 -0.50
CA ARG A 91 21.61 -11.23 -1.11
C ARG A 91 21.66 -9.73 -1.39
N PHE A 92 20.55 -9.14 -1.82
CA PHE A 92 20.48 -7.70 -2.07
C PHE A 92 20.58 -6.90 -0.77
N THR A 93 19.86 -7.32 0.29
CA THR A 93 19.78 -6.58 1.56
C THR A 93 21.02 -6.74 2.42
N ILE A 94 21.51 -7.97 2.62
CA ILE A 94 22.62 -8.25 3.54
C ILE A 94 23.90 -8.80 2.86
N GLY A 95 23.88 -8.99 1.54
CA GLY A 95 25.04 -9.49 0.78
C GLY A 95 25.25 -11.02 0.86
N ALA A 96 24.35 -11.79 1.49
CA ALA A 96 24.47 -13.23 1.71
C ALA A 96 23.18 -13.99 1.32
N PRO A 97 23.25 -15.26 0.88
CA PRO A 97 22.07 -16.05 0.50
C PRO A 97 21.31 -16.65 1.70
N GLU A 98 21.88 -16.59 2.87
CA GLU A 98 21.35 -17.09 4.15
C GLU A 98 21.90 -16.21 5.27
N ILE A 99 21.25 -16.18 6.42
CA ILE A 99 21.73 -15.46 7.59
C ILE A 99 22.22 -16.43 8.64
N ASP A 100 23.32 -16.06 9.29
CA ASP A 100 23.94 -16.83 10.35
C ASP A 100 24.57 -15.85 11.35
N GLU A 101 23.88 -15.66 12.47
CA GLU A 101 24.19 -14.61 13.44
C GLU A 101 24.32 -15.16 14.85
N GLU A 102 25.30 -14.66 15.59
CA GLU A 102 25.39 -14.87 17.03
C GLU A 102 24.65 -13.77 17.79
N PHE A 103 24.05 -14.13 18.92
CA PHE A 103 23.29 -13.18 19.76
C PHE A 103 23.57 -13.46 21.25
N ASP A 104 23.51 -12.37 22.05
CA ASP A 104 23.75 -12.43 23.51
C ASP A 104 22.46 -12.45 24.33
N ALA A 105 21.35 -11.98 23.75
CA ALA A 105 20.04 -11.97 24.37
C ALA A 105 18.93 -12.15 23.35
N ALA A 106 17.82 -12.72 23.80
CA ALA A 106 16.59 -12.87 23.03
C ALA A 106 15.35 -12.67 23.89
N LEU A 107 14.33 -11.99 23.36
CA LEU A 107 12.99 -12.00 23.89
C LEU A 107 12.10 -12.85 22.97
N LEU A 108 11.42 -13.84 23.55
CA LEU A 108 10.52 -14.74 22.82
C LEU A 108 9.08 -14.45 23.24
N TYR A 109 8.22 -14.26 22.25
CA TYR A 109 6.76 -14.26 22.37
C TYR A 109 6.23 -15.49 21.64
N PHE A 110 5.41 -16.31 22.27
CA PHE A 110 4.97 -17.57 21.68
C PHE A 110 3.65 -18.07 22.23
N THR A 111 2.91 -18.79 21.41
CA THR A 111 1.71 -19.55 21.78
C THR A 111 1.78 -20.98 21.26
N ASP A 112 2.94 -21.38 20.74
CA ASP A 112 3.27 -22.73 20.28
C ASP A 112 3.86 -23.61 21.41
N SER A 113 4.56 -24.70 21.06
CA SER A 113 5.17 -25.66 22.00
C SER A 113 6.52 -25.22 22.61
N THR A 114 6.91 -23.94 22.46
CA THR A 114 8.25 -23.45 22.88
C THR A 114 8.54 -23.76 24.37
N ALA A 115 7.59 -23.58 25.26
CA ALA A 115 7.82 -23.81 26.70
C ALA A 115 8.08 -25.29 27.01
N GLU A 116 7.32 -26.17 26.39
CA GLU A 116 7.46 -27.63 26.54
C GLU A 116 8.79 -28.14 25.95
N GLU A 117 9.17 -27.63 24.80
CA GLU A 117 10.43 -27.98 24.14
C GLU A 117 11.64 -27.58 24.98
N VAL A 118 11.63 -26.37 25.56
CA VAL A 118 12.70 -25.89 26.43
C VAL A 118 12.77 -26.74 27.71
N ARG A 119 11.62 -26.98 28.38
CA ARG A 119 11.57 -27.81 29.60
C ARG A 119 12.06 -29.23 29.36
N GLY A 120 11.77 -29.77 28.18
CA GLY A 120 12.24 -31.14 27.82
C GLY A 120 13.74 -31.26 27.59
N GLN A 121 14.44 -30.14 27.35
CA GLN A 121 15.88 -30.12 27.02
C GLN A 121 16.75 -29.46 28.12
N ALA A 122 16.19 -28.73 29.06
CA ALA A 122 16.91 -27.88 29.99
C ALA A 122 16.79 -28.31 31.45
N LYS A 123 17.72 -27.86 32.29
CA LYS A 123 17.70 -28.09 33.74
C LYS A 123 17.19 -26.85 34.43
N SER A 124 16.24 -27.01 35.39
CA SER A 124 15.71 -25.90 36.17
C SER A 124 16.82 -25.17 36.94
N GLY A 125 16.73 -23.84 36.99
CA GLY A 125 17.62 -22.93 37.71
C GLY A 125 16.86 -21.78 38.37
N PRO A 126 17.51 -20.94 39.18
CA PRO A 126 16.90 -19.75 39.75
C PRO A 126 16.77 -18.65 38.67
N VAL A 127 15.76 -17.80 38.77
CA VAL A 127 15.65 -16.59 37.94
C VAL A 127 16.77 -15.62 38.31
N SER A 128 17.52 -15.14 37.31
CA SER A 128 18.60 -14.19 37.50
C SER A 128 18.18 -12.73 37.37
N ALA A 129 18.83 -11.84 38.11
CA ALA A 129 18.66 -10.41 37.97
C ALA A 129 19.07 -9.89 36.55
N LYS A 130 19.94 -10.65 35.85
CA LYS A 130 20.36 -10.34 34.49
C LYS A 130 19.17 -10.49 33.53
N ASN A 131 18.41 -11.59 33.60
CA ASN A 131 17.23 -11.82 32.77
C ASN A 131 16.12 -10.82 33.08
N GLU A 132 15.90 -10.46 34.37
CA GLU A 132 14.95 -9.39 34.72
C GLU A 132 15.33 -8.05 34.09
N SER A 133 16.62 -7.68 34.14
CA SER A 133 17.11 -6.44 33.52
C SER A 133 16.98 -6.45 32.01
N GLU A 134 17.23 -7.58 31.36
CA GLU A 134 17.15 -7.69 29.92
C GLU A 134 15.69 -7.67 29.41
N LEU A 135 14.77 -8.30 30.14
CA LEU A 135 13.33 -8.20 29.88
C LEU A 135 12.87 -6.73 29.88
N GLN A 136 13.31 -5.93 30.85
CA GLN A 136 12.95 -4.52 30.94
C GLN A 136 13.51 -3.71 29.77
N LYS A 137 14.72 -4.01 29.29
CA LYS A 137 15.30 -3.35 28.11
C LYS A 137 14.48 -3.65 26.85
N PHE A 138 14.19 -4.92 26.59
CA PHE A 138 13.34 -5.33 25.48
C PHE A 138 11.95 -4.66 25.51
N HIS A 139 11.29 -4.67 26.68
CA HIS A 139 10.01 -4.02 26.86
C HIS A 139 10.10 -2.51 26.59
N SER A 140 11.16 -1.84 27.08
CA SER A 140 11.37 -0.42 26.78
C SER A 140 11.54 -0.15 25.30
N GLN A 141 12.23 -0.99 24.56
CA GLN A 141 12.41 -0.85 23.12
C GLN A 141 11.10 -1.07 22.34
N LEU A 142 10.35 -2.14 22.66
CA LEU A 142 9.15 -2.54 21.97
C LEU A 142 7.96 -1.61 22.22
N ARG A 143 7.83 -1.16 23.47
CA ARG A 143 6.67 -0.43 23.95
C ARG A 143 6.81 1.09 23.89
N SER A 144 7.96 1.62 23.46
CA SER A 144 8.22 3.06 23.35
C SER A 144 8.07 3.53 21.92
N ARG A 145 7.28 4.59 21.75
CA ARG A 145 7.12 5.31 20.48
C ARG A 145 7.82 6.67 20.54
N THR A 146 8.48 7.05 19.48
CA THR A 146 8.89 8.43 19.22
C THR A 146 7.81 9.15 18.41
N GLU A 147 7.67 10.47 18.57
CA GLU A 147 6.68 11.25 17.79
C GLU A 147 6.99 11.24 16.27
N THR A 148 8.23 11.01 15.92
CA THR A 148 8.67 10.78 14.54
C THR A 148 9.19 9.36 14.44
N PRO A 149 8.82 8.57 13.46
CA PRO A 149 9.41 7.26 13.21
C PRO A 149 10.94 7.36 13.17
N ARG A 150 11.63 6.42 13.78
CA ARG A 150 13.11 6.44 13.86
C ARG A 150 13.75 6.13 12.52
N SER A 151 13.04 5.39 11.68
CA SER A 151 13.46 5.09 10.32
C SER A 151 12.27 5.10 9.36
N PHE A 152 12.54 5.19 8.05
CA PHE A 152 11.53 5.04 7.03
C PHE A 152 10.85 3.66 7.13
N MET A 153 11.63 2.61 7.38
CA MET A 153 11.10 1.25 7.49
C MET A 153 10.23 1.04 8.75
N GLU A 154 10.53 1.71 9.86
CA GLU A 154 9.65 1.68 11.04
C GLU A 154 8.26 2.26 10.70
N TYR A 155 8.21 3.32 9.89
CA TYR A 155 6.96 3.89 9.41
C TYR A 155 6.22 2.95 8.45
N GLU A 156 6.91 2.39 7.48
CA GLU A 156 6.34 1.43 6.51
C GLU A 156 5.78 0.16 7.19
N LEU A 157 6.48 -0.34 8.22
CA LEU A 157 6.09 -1.58 8.92
C LEU A 157 4.96 -1.39 9.93
N PHE A 158 4.95 -0.26 10.64
CA PHE A 158 4.08 -0.06 11.81
C PHE A 158 3.13 1.13 11.67
N GLY A 159 3.28 1.94 10.63
CA GLY A 159 2.44 3.13 10.43
C GLY A 159 2.47 4.08 11.64
N ASP A 160 1.31 4.64 11.95
CA ASP A 160 1.16 5.58 13.06
C ASP A 160 1.05 4.93 14.45
N ALA A 161 0.75 3.64 14.53
CA ALA A 161 0.59 2.91 15.79
C ALA A 161 1.52 1.71 15.85
N ILE A 162 2.32 1.60 16.92
CA ILE A 162 3.07 0.38 17.21
C ILE A 162 2.06 -0.68 17.68
N PRO A 163 2.07 -1.91 17.10
CA PRO A 163 1.23 -3.01 17.54
C PRO A 163 1.44 -3.35 19.01
N ASN A 164 0.36 -3.63 19.74
CA ASN A 164 0.45 -4.07 21.12
C ASN A 164 0.60 -5.60 21.18
N LEU A 165 1.85 -6.07 21.21
CA LEU A 165 2.16 -7.51 21.23
C LEU A 165 1.56 -8.27 22.41
N ASP A 166 1.38 -7.60 23.56
CA ASP A 166 0.74 -8.23 24.74
C ASP A 166 -0.77 -8.45 24.47
N ALA A 167 -1.43 -7.55 23.77
CA ALA A 167 -2.82 -7.70 23.36
C ALA A 167 -2.99 -8.79 22.29
N GLU A 168 -2.04 -8.89 21.34
CA GLU A 168 -2.03 -9.96 20.35
C GLU A 168 -1.86 -11.35 20.99
N LEU A 169 -0.91 -11.49 21.92
CA LEU A 169 -0.75 -12.73 22.67
C LEU A 169 -2.02 -13.08 23.47
N LEU A 170 -2.64 -12.08 24.09
CA LEU A 170 -3.89 -12.27 24.80
C LEU A 170 -5.00 -12.81 23.89
N ALA A 171 -5.08 -12.30 22.66
CA ALA A 171 -6.04 -12.78 21.66
C ALA A 171 -5.89 -14.29 21.40
N GLU A 172 -4.66 -14.76 21.18
CA GLU A 172 -4.37 -16.18 20.96
C GLU A 172 -4.52 -17.03 22.22
N LEU A 173 -4.22 -16.48 23.40
CA LEU A 173 -4.43 -17.19 24.65
C LEU A 173 -5.93 -17.40 24.97
N TYR A 174 -6.78 -16.45 24.54
CA TYR A 174 -8.24 -16.60 24.61
C TYR A 174 -8.81 -17.53 23.57
N ASN A 175 -8.13 -17.67 22.40
CA ASN A 175 -8.56 -18.56 21.32
C ASN A 175 -7.47 -19.58 20.94
N PRO A 176 -7.21 -20.61 21.77
CA PRO A 176 -6.13 -21.58 21.54
C PRO A 176 -6.24 -22.38 20.23
N ALA A 177 -7.42 -22.45 19.64
CA ALA A 177 -7.66 -23.12 18.35
C ALA A 177 -6.97 -22.40 17.19
N HIS A 178 -6.66 -21.11 17.35
CA HIS A 178 -5.99 -20.26 16.36
C HIS A 178 -4.68 -19.68 16.90
N SER A 179 -4.01 -20.40 17.79
CA SER A 179 -2.68 -20.07 18.31
C SER A 179 -1.60 -20.66 17.39
N GLY A 180 -0.36 -20.23 17.56
CA GLY A 180 0.80 -20.72 16.78
C GLY A 180 1.84 -19.62 16.54
N THR A 181 1.66 -18.46 17.16
CA THR A 181 2.67 -17.40 17.12
C THR A 181 3.99 -17.85 17.74
N PHE A 182 5.08 -17.52 17.05
CA PHE A 182 6.44 -17.51 17.55
C PHE A 182 7.17 -16.28 17.05
N MET A 183 7.67 -15.46 17.96
CA MET A 183 8.46 -14.26 17.63
C MET A 183 9.73 -14.26 18.48
N ALA A 184 10.87 -14.02 17.85
CA ALA A 184 12.16 -13.87 18.50
C ALA A 184 12.76 -12.50 18.16
N LEU A 185 12.95 -11.66 19.17
CA LEU A 185 13.66 -10.40 19.07
C LEU A 185 15.08 -10.64 19.58
N LEU A 186 16.06 -10.41 18.74
CA LEU A 186 17.45 -10.80 18.98
C LEU A 186 18.35 -9.58 19.12
N HIS A 187 19.14 -9.53 20.20
CA HIS A 187 20.31 -8.68 20.29
C HIS A 187 21.49 -9.42 19.63
N ALA A 188 21.46 -9.45 18.30
CA ALA A 188 22.52 -10.08 17.50
C ALA A 188 23.75 -9.15 17.38
N HIS A 189 24.93 -9.74 17.14
CA HIS A 189 26.18 -8.99 17.17
C HIS A 189 26.32 -7.98 16.03
N LYS A 190 25.80 -8.32 14.82
CA LYS A 190 25.84 -7.43 13.66
C LYS A 190 24.55 -6.67 13.47
N HIS A 191 23.43 -7.26 13.84
CA HIS A 191 22.09 -6.71 13.64
C HIS A 191 21.32 -6.71 14.98
N PRO A 192 21.52 -5.67 15.81
CA PRO A 192 21.07 -5.68 17.21
C PRO A 192 19.53 -5.58 17.38
N GLN A 193 18.78 -5.33 16.30
CA GLN A 193 17.33 -5.23 16.34
C GLN A 193 16.62 -6.19 15.37
N MET A 194 17.27 -7.33 15.11
CA MET A 194 16.71 -8.37 14.24
C MET A 194 15.49 -9.05 14.89
N ARG A 195 14.43 -9.25 14.11
CA ARG A 195 13.18 -9.89 14.55
C ARG A 195 12.81 -11.01 13.60
N PHE A 196 12.71 -12.22 14.13
CA PHE A 196 12.16 -13.37 13.40
C PHE A 196 10.73 -13.60 13.86
N LEU A 197 9.79 -13.64 12.93
CA LEU A 197 8.36 -13.64 13.19
C LEU A 197 7.69 -14.82 12.50
N ILE A 198 6.88 -15.57 13.23
CA ILE A 198 5.89 -16.52 12.71
C ILE A 198 4.55 -16.17 13.35
N ARG A 199 3.58 -15.79 12.54
CA ARG A 199 2.27 -15.35 13.01
C ARG A 199 1.16 -15.89 12.09
N PRO A 200 0.22 -16.70 12.60
CA PRO A 200 -0.85 -17.27 11.79
C PRO A 200 -1.75 -16.21 11.10
N GLN A 201 -1.80 -15.00 11.66
CA GLN A 201 -2.60 -13.89 11.11
C GLN A 201 -1.80 -13.00 10.13
N GLY A 202 -0.62 -13.44 9.70
CA GLY A 202 0.33 -12.67 8.90
C GLY A 202 1.46 -12.09 9.75
N ALA A 203 2.71 -12.28 9.30
CA ALA A 203 3.89 -11.86 10.04
C ALA A 203 3.95 -10.33 10.22
N ILE A 204 3.49 -9.60 9.22
CA ILE A 204 3.39 -8.12 9.21
C ILE A 204 1.94 -7.77 8.86
N PRO A 205 1.09 -7.39 9.85
CA PRO A 205 -0.36 -7.24 9.65
C PRO A 205 -0.75 -6.22 8.57
N SER A 206 0.06 -5.18 8.37
CA SER A 206 -0.19 -4.15 7.36
C SER A 206 0.08 -4.62 5.92
N MET A 207 0.81 -5.73 5.74
CA MET A 207 1.25 -6.18 4.42
C MET A 207 0.43 -7.33 3.87
N GLY A 208 0.77 -8.56 4.20
CA GLY A 208 0.26 -9.72 3.51
C GLY A 208 -0.13 -10.88 4.41
N PRO A 209 -0.67 -11.93 3.80
CA PRO A 209 -1.06 -13.14 4.51
C PRO A 209 0.14 -14.03 4.90
N GLU A 210 1.35 -13.75 4.44
CA GLU A 210 2.54 -14.54 4.71
C GLU A 210 2.84 -14.62 6.21
N GLU A 211 2.97 -15.81 6.73
CA GLU A 211 3.09 -16.09 8.15
C GLU A 211 4.52 -15.93 8.70
N VAL A 212 5.54 -16.00 7.85
CA VAL A 212 6.95 -16.04 8.27
C VAL A 212 7.70 -14.83 7.76
N ALA A 213 8.35 -14.07 8.65
CA ALA A 213 9.19 -12.94 8.26
C ALA A 213 10.49 -12.86 9.09
N LEU A 214 11.52 -12.27 8.47
CA LEU A 214 12.72 -11.80 9.14
C LEU A 214 12.90 -10.33 8.78
N ILE A 215 12.92 -9.46 9.80
CA ILE A 215 13.06 -8.02 9.64
C ILE A 215 14.18 -7.48 10.52
N ASP A 216 14.80 -6.39 10.08
CA ASP A 216 15.64 -5.55 10.92
C ASP A 216 15.05 -4.14 10.98
N VAL A 217 14.98 -3.59 12.19
CA VAL A 217 14.42 -2.24 12.46
C VAL A 217 15.42 -1.35 13.17
N ASP A 218 16.73 -1.52 12.88
CA ASP A 218 17.79 -0.70 13.45
C ASP A 218 17.77 0.72 12.86
N PRO A 219 17.40 1.77 13.63
CA PRO A 219 17.31 3.11 13.14
C PRO A 219 18.66 3.64 12.64
N GLY A 220 18.76 3.89 11.34
CA GLY A 220 20.00 4.34 10.70
C GLY A 220 20.96 3.22 10.31
N GLY A 221 20.57 1.97 10.46
CA GLY A 221 21.28 0.81 9.90
C GLY A 221 21.14 0.79 8.38
N GLU A 222 22.27 0.54 7.66
CA GLU A 222 22.25 0.42 6.19
C GLU A 222 21.48 -0.79 5.67
N GLN A 223 21.00 -1.65 6.56
CA GLN A 223 20.33 -2.92 6.25
C GLN A 223 18.90 -3.00 6.80
N ASP A 224 18.41 -1.88 7.39
CA ASP A 224 17.04 -1.72 7.84
C ASP A 224 16.04 -2.19 6.77
N GLY A 225 15.07 -3.05 7.12
CA GLY A 225 14.03 -3.52 6.22
C GLY A 225 13.53 -4.95 6.41
N ILE A 226 12.73 -5.40 5.45
CA ILE A 226 12.24 -6.77 5.36
C ILE A 226 13.23 -7.61 4.56
N TRP A 227 13.89 -8.54 5.24
CA TRP A 227 14.89 -9.40 4.62
C TRP A 227 14.32 -10.68 4.03
N TYR A 228 13.31 -11.22 4.69
CA TYR A 228 12.59 -12.43 4.28
C TYR A 228 11.12 -12.29 4.63
N MET A 229 10.23 -12.73 3.75
CA MET A 229 8.80 -12.88 4.04
C MET A 229 8.18 -13.89 3.09
N ALA A 230 7.55 -14.93 3.64
CA ALA A 230 6.93 -15.99 2.85
C ALA A 230 5.86 -16.72 3.65
N HIS A 231 5.00 -17.46 2.94
CA HIS A 231 4.19 -18.50 3.55
C HIS A 231 5.05 -19.61 4.16
N THR A 232 4.49 -20.40 5.07
CA THR A 232 5.23 -21.51 5.68
C THR A 232 5.75 -22.49 4.61
N VAL A 233 6.90 -23.11 4.87
CA VAL A 233 7.46 -24.14 3.97
C VAL A 233 6.48 -25.30 3.74
N ALA A 234 5.63 -25.59 4.73
CA ALA A 234 4.61 -26.63 4.62
C ALA A 234 3.53 -26.25 3.58
N GLU A 235 3.01 -25.05 3.62
CA GLU A 235 2.00 -24.53 2.68
C GLU A 235 2.56 -24.39 1.27
N ILE A 236 3.79 -23.89 1.14
CA ILE A 236 4.49 -23.79 -0.15
C ILE A 236 4.64 -25.18 -0.79
N LYS A 237 5.05 -26.19 -0.04
CA LYS A 237 5.18 -27.57 -0.55
C LYS A 237 3.84 -28.21 -0.89
N ALA A 238 2.80 -27.88 -0.14
CA ALA A 238 1.43 -28.39 -0.35
C ALA A 238 0.68 -27.61 -1.45
N HIS A 239 1.18 -26.48 -1.91
CA HIS A 239 0.51 -25.54 -2.81
C HIS A 239 -0.88 -25.08 -2.29
N THR A 240 -0.96 -24.81 -0.99
CA THR A 240 -2.20 -24.41 -0.29
C THR A 240 -2.28 -22.93 0.04
N TYR A 241 -1.25 -22.16 -0.27
CA TYR A 241 -1.18 -20.71 -0.02
C TYR A 241 -1.83 -19.88 -1.14
N SER A 242 -2.27 -18.68 -0.80
CA SER A 242 -2.78 -17.69 -1.75
C SER A 242 -2.46 -16.27 -1.29
N SER A 243 -2.06 -15.40 -2.22
CA SER A 243 -1.87 -13.97 -1.94
C SER A 243 -3.17 -13.22 -1.60
N SER A 244 -4.31 -13.83 -1.93
CA SER A 244 -5.66 -13.30 -1.62
C SER A 244 -6.31 -13.95 -0.41
N GLU A 245 -5.54 -14.63 0.44
CA GLU A 245 -6.06 -15.26 1.65
C GLU A 245 -6.47 -14.18 2.67
N GLU A 246 -7.72 -14.25 3.14
CA GLU A 246 -8.21 -13.36 4.18
C GLU A 246 -7.80 -13.86 5.57
N LYS A 247 -7.15 -12.98 6.33
CA LYS A 247 -6.74 -13.23 7.71
C LYS A 247 -7.54 -12.38 8.73
N HIS A 248 -8.67 -11.78 8.33
CA HIS A 248 -9.47 -10.91 9.19
C HIS A 248 -10.25 -11.69 10.24
N LEU A 249 -10.47 -11.05 11.40
CA LEU A 249 -11.28 -11.61 12.50
C LEU A 249 -12.75 -11.24 12.36
N ILE A 250 -13.01 -10.08 11.78
CA ILE A 250 -14.33 -9.51 11.61
C ILE A 250 -14.49 -8.94 10.19
N ASP A 251 -15.69 -8.97 9.69
CA ASP A 251 -16.16 -8.41 8.42
C ASP A 251 -17.03 -7.18 8.77
N PRO A 252 -16.51 -5.94 8.64
CA PRO A 252 -17.27 -4.73 8.93
C PRO A 252 -18.37 -4.53 7.89
N GLU A 253 -19.62 -4.42 8.34
CA GLU A 253 -20.77 -4.24 7.45
C GLU A 253 -21.18 -2.77 7.32
N HIS A 254 -21.19 -2.04 8.45
CA HIS A 254 -21.71 -0.68 8.52
C HIS A 254 -21.11 0.14 9.65
N TYR A 255 -20.73 1.37 9.35
CA TYR A 255 -20.34 2.41 10.31
C TYR A 255 -21.39 3.51 10.36
N ASP A 256 -21.83 3.86 11.57
CA ASP A 256 -22.62 5.05 11.88
C ASP A 256 -21.77 5.94 12.80
N MET A 257 -21.45 7.15 12.36
CA MET A 257 -20.49 8.02 13.04
C MET A 257 -21.06 9.41 13.25
N ASP A 258 -20.96 9.92 14.49
CA ASP A 258 -21.23 11.28 14.88
C ASP A 258 -19.92 11.98 15.27
N VAL A 259 -19.50 12.98 14.50
CA VAL A 259 -18.14 13.53 14.50
C VAL A 259 -18.16 15.05 14.68
N HIS A 260 -17.56 15.53 15.75
CA HIS A 260 -17.40 16.95 16.04
C HIS A 260 -15.98 17.42 15.73
N VAL A 261 -15.85 18.30 14.75
CA VAL A 261 -14.60 18.98 14.42
C VAL A 261 -14.58 20.33 15.14
N GLY A 262 -13.80 20.39 16.22
CA GLY A 262 -13.71 21.59 17.05
C GLY A 262 -12.78 22.66 16.50
N LYS A 263 -12.75 23.79 17.20
CA LYS A 263 -11.68 24.80 17.02
C LYS A 263 -10.38 24.22 17.60
N ASN A 264 -9.22 24.62 17.08
CA ASN A 264 -7.91 24.15 17.53
C ASN A 264 -7.62 22.66 17.26
N ASP A 265 -8.07 22.18 16.12
CA ASP A 265 -7.73 20.84 15.59
C ASP A 265 -8.18 19.66 16.48
N HIS A 266 -9.15 19.91 17.37
CA HIS A 266 -9.75 18.88 18.21
C HIS A 266 -10.85 18.14 17.44
N LEU A 267 -10.83 16.82 17.52
CA LEU A 267 -11.87 15.94 17.01
C LEU A 267 -12.42 15.08 18.15
N ALA A 268 -13.76 15.04 18.28
CA ALA A 268 -14.45 14.12 19.16
C ALA A 268 -15.49 13.34 18.35
N ALA A 269 -15.60 12.04 18.59
CA ALA A 269 -16.50 11.22 17.82
C ALA A 269 -17.09 10.06 18.64
N LYS A 270 -18.29 9.65 18.21
CA LYS A 270 -18.92 8.41 18.59
C LYS A 270 -19.12 7.57 17.33
N THR A 271 -18.54 6.38 17.30
CA THR A 271 -18.63 5.42 16.20
C THR A 271 -19.39 4.18 16.64
N SER A 272 -20.45 3.84 15.92
CA SER A 272 -21.12 2.55 16.01
C SER A 272 -20.71 1.70 14.81
N LEU A 273 -20.09 0.56 15.05
CA LEU A 273 -19.69 -0.41 14.04
C LEU A 273 -20.52 -1.68 14.16
N ARG A 274 -21.24 -2.04 13.10
CA ARG A 274 -21.86 -3.35 12.93
C ARG A 274 -20.92 -4.23 12.08
N PHE A 275 -20.56 -5.38 12.64
CA PHE A 275 -19.67 -6.33 11.96
C PHE A 275 -20.15 -7.76 12.15
N LYS A 276 -19.75 -8.64 11.25
CA LYS A 276 -19.95 -10.09 11.33
C LYS A 276 -18.64 -10.77 11.74
N ALA A 277 -18.69 -11.71 12.66
CA ALA A 277 -17.52 -12.51 13.03
C ALA A 277 -17.18 -13.53 11.93
N VAL A 278 -15.91 -13.55 11.49
CA VAL A 278 -15.43 -14.46 10.44
C VAL A 278 -15.16 -15.86 10.96
N ARG A 279 -14.84 -15.98 12.25
CA ARG A 279 -14.54 -17.25 12.90
C ARG A 279 -15.05 -17.30 14.35
N ASP A 280 -15.02 -18.50 14.93
CA ASP A 280 -15.39 -18.72 16.32
C ASP A 280 -14.23 -18.43 17.27
N GLY A 281 -14.56 -18.05 18.50
CA GLY A 281 -13.63 -18.10 19.63
C GLY A 281 -12.86 -16.83 19.95
N ASP A 282 -12.90 -15.80 19.12
CA ASP A 282 -12.15 -14.56 19.34
C ASP A 282 -12.79 -13.70 20.45
N ARG A 283 -11.94 -13.07 21.27
CA ARG A 283 -12.36 -12.13 22.32
C ARG A 283 -11.67 -10.79 22.25
N VAL A 284 -10.52 -10.70 21.56
CA VAL A 284 -9.76 -9.46 21.43
C VAL A 284 -9.78 -9.07 19.96
N ILE A 285 -10.24 -7.85 19.68
CA ILE A 285 -10.36 -7.32 18.32
C ILE A 285 -9.58 -6.01 18.26
N ALA A 286 -8.52 -5.98 17.45
CA ALA A 286 -7.68 -4.81 17.24
C ALA A 286 -8.28 -3.87 16.18
N PHE A 287 -8.07 -2.56 16.39
CA PHE A 287 -8.49 -1.48 15.50
C PHE A 287 -7.34 -0.51 15.24
N SER A 288 -7.21 -0.05 14.02
CA SER A 288 -6.36 1.09 13.69
C SER A 288 -7.07 2.37 14.14
N LEU A 289 -6.49 3.07 15.11
CA LEU A 289 -6.93 4.38 15.57
C LEU A 289 -5.71 5.23 15.89
N LEU A 290 -5.70 6.48 15.43
CA LEU A 290 -4.58 7.40 15.69
C LEU A 290 -4.30 7.44 17.20
N PRO A 291 -3.05 7.22 17.64
CA PRO A 291 -2.71 7.20 19.08
C PRO A 291 -3.11 8.43 19.87
N HIS A 292 -3.24 9.58 19.24
CA HIS A 292 -3.69 10.84 19.84
C HIS A 292 -5.21 10.92 20.03
N LEU A 293 -5.98 10.02 19.42
CA LEU A 293 -7.40 9.85 19.66
C LEU A 293 -7.58 8.85 20.82
N ARG A 294 -8.06 9.36 21.95
CA ARG A 294 -8.16 8.57 23.19
C ARG A 294 -9.58 8.08 23.41
N VAL A 295 -9.72 6.78 23.57
CA VAL A 295 -11.00 6.15 23.83
C VAL A 295 -11.42 6.45 25.28
N SER A 296 -12.62 6.98 25.46
CA SER A 296 -13.24 7.25 26.75
C SER A 296 -14.23 6.17 27.16
N GLY A 297 -14.77 5.41 26.23
CA GLY A 297 -15.70 4.33 26.48
C GLY A 297 -15.89 3.42 25.27
N ALA A 298 -16.19 2.14 25.54
CA ALA A 298 -16.60 1.16 24.55
C ALA A 298 -17.76 0.30 25.06
N SER A 299 -18.67 -0.08 24.16
CA SER A 299 -19.78 -0.98 24.50
C SER A 299 -20.02 -2.01 23.40
N LEU A 300 -20.58 -3.17 23.78
CA LEU A 300 -21.07 -4.22 22.90
C LEU A 300 -22.56 -4.41 23.14
N ASP A 301 -23.39 -4.23 22.13
CA ASP A 301 -24.85 -4.30 22.21
C ASP A 301 -25.41 -3.45 23.39
N GLY A 302 -24.85 -2.24 23.57
CA GLY A 302 -25.23 -1.28 24.60
C GLY A 302 -24.72 -1.58 26.03
N LYS A 303 -23.86 -2.59 26.21
CA LYS A 303 -23.24 -2.92 27.51
C LYS A 303 -21.77 -2.55 27.47
N ALA A 304 -21.29 -1.79 28.47
CA ALA A 304 -19.88 -1.42 28.58
C ALA A 304 -18.97 -2.65 28.57
N ILE A 305 -17.85 -2.54 27.82
CA ILE A 305 -16.80 -3.55 27.69
C ILE A 305 -15.45 -2.95 28.02
N ASP A 306 -14.48 -3.81 28.34
CA ASP A 306 -13.10 -3.41 28.55
C ASP A 306 -12.37 -3.20 27.19
N PHE A 307 -11.34 -2.35 27.19
CA PHE A 307 -10.50 -2.09 26.03
C PHE A 307 -9.05 -1.82 26.45
N ILE A 308 -8.14 -2.08 25.56
CA ILE A 308 -6.71 -1.82 25.71
C ILE A 308 -6.35 -0.64 24.80
N GLN A 309 -5.76 0.39 25.37
CA GLN A 309 -5.11 1.48 24.64
C GLN A 309 -4.06 2.12 25.55
N GLU A 310 -2.80 1.78 25.34
CA GLU A 310 -1.68 2.29 26.13
C GLU A 310 -1.41 3.78 25.88
N GLY A 311 -0.47 4.38 26.60
CA GLY A 311 -0.16 5.81 26.48
C GLY A 311 0.28 6.21 25.08
N VAL A 312 0.04 7.46 24.65
CA VAL A 312 0.37 7.98 23.30
C VAL A 312 1.83 7.73 22.89
N LYS A 313 2.76 7.69 23.87
CA LYS A 313 4.19 7.40 23.63
C LYS A 313 4.54 5.92 23.76
N GLN A 314 3.57 5.07 23.73
CA GLN A 314 3.70 3.62 23.85
C GLN A 314 3.06 2.91 22.64
N ASP A 315 2.93 1.59 22.73
CA ASP A 315 2.20 0.73 21.80
C ASP A 315 0.68 0.94 21.97
N ALA A 316 0.20 2.06 21.44
CA ALA A 316 -1.13 2.62 21.67
C ALA A 316 -2.23 2.11 20.74
N GLU A 317 -2.02 0.97 20.08
CA GLU A 317 -3.06 0.31 19.29
C GLU A 317 -4.31 0.04 20.14
N LEU A 318 -5.48 0.29 19.56
CA LEU A 318 -6.75 0.03 20.24
C LEU A 318 -7.15 -1.45 20.07
N SER A 319 -7.44 -2.12 21.18
CA SER A 319 -8.05 -3.45 21.15
C SER A 319 -9.27 -3.50 22.08
N LEU A 320 -10.41 -3.99 21.57
CA LEU A 320 -11.60 -4.25 22.39
C LEU A 320 -11.56 -5.66 22.95
N ILE A 321 -11.97 -5.83 24.21
CA ILE A 321 -12.07 -7.13 24.88
C ILE A 321 -13.55 -7.49 25.03
N LEU A 322 -14.00 -8.44 24.24
CA LEU A 322 -15.38 -8.92 24.29
C LEU A 322 -15.61 -9.76 25.57
N PRO A 323 -16.78 -9.65 26.21
CA PRO A 323 -17.09 -10.41 27.43
C PRO A 323 -17.25 -11.92 27.17
N GLN A 324 -17.58 -12.29 25.92
CA GLN A 324 -17.74 -13.66 25.46
C GLN A 324 -17.03 -13.83 24.10
N THR A 325 -16.68 -15.06 23.76
CA THR A 325 -16.10 -15.40 22.47
C THR A 325 -17.07 -15.14 21.33
N THR A 326 -16.51 -14.74 20.18
CA THR A 326 -17.28 -14.61 18.94
C THR A 326 -17.86 -15.96 18.49
N VAL A 327 -18.97 -15.88 17.76
CA VAL A 327 -19.56 -17.00 17.03
C VAL A 327 -19.55 -16.65 15.56
N LYS A 328 -18.99 -17.53 14.73
CA LYS A 328 -18.89 -17.33 13.29
C LYS A 328 -20.25 -16.97 12.68
N ASP A 329 -20.25 -16.04 11.72
CA ASP A 329 -21.41 -15.53 10.99
C ASP A 329 -22.43 -14.76 11.86
N ARG A 330 -22.19 -14.63 13.18
CA ARG A 330 -23.04 -13.78 14.05
C ARG A 330 -22.63 -12.32 13.90
N VAL A 331 -23.65 -11.46 13.84
CA VAL A 331 -23.50 -10.01 13.78
C VAL A 331 -23.43 -9.42 15.19
N TYR A 332 -22.55 -8.46 15.39
CA TYR A 332 -22.31 -7.73 16.63
C TYR A 332 -22.32 -6.24 16.34
N THR A 333 -22.67 -5.43 17.34
CA THR A 333 -22.57 -3.97 17.27
C THR A 333 -21.73 -3.45 18.42
N VAL A 334 -20.61 -2.76 18.10
CA VAL A 334 -19.78 -2.07 19.08
C VAL A 334 -19.95 -0.57 18.91
N GLU A 335 -20.00 0.15 20.03
CA GLU A 335 -19.94 1.61 20.06
C GLU A 335 -18.64 2.02 20.74
N ILE A 336 -17.93 3.00 20.15
CA ILE A 336 -16.64 3.51 20.64
C ILE A 336 -16.72 5.03 20.69
N GLU A 337 -16.47 5.62 21.87
CA GLU A 337 -16.40 7.06 22.09
C GLU A 337 -14.94 7.46 22.27
N TYR A 338 -14.47 8.45 21.49
CA TYR A 338 -13.08 8.87 21.50
C TYR A 338 -12.94 10.35 21.14
N GLU A 339 -11.84 10.95 21.59
CA GLU A 339 -11.51 12.35 21.30
C GLU A 339 -9.99 12.58 21.28
N GLY A 340 -9.56 13.64 20.61
CA GLY A 340 -8.15 14.04 20.62
C GLY A 340 -7.78 15.05 19.55
N ASN A 341 -6.49 15.14 19.28
CA ASN A 341 -5.90 16.11 18.35
C ASN A 341 -5.05 15.40 17.30
N LYS A 342 -4.46 16.18 16.40
CA LYS A 342 -3.55 15.74 15.34
C LYS A 342 -4.21 14.95 14.20
N VAL A 343 -5.52 14.95 14.11
CA VAL A 343 -6.25 14.48 12.91
C VAL A 343 -6.18 15.54 11.82
N ILE A 344 -6.34 16.79 12.20
CA ILE A 344 -6.36 17.98 11.33
C ILE A 344 -5.25 18.91 11.78
N HIS A 345 -4.54 19.51 10.82
CA HIS A 345 -3.56 20.56 11.08
C HIS A 345 -3.92 21.86 10.35
N ASN A 346 -3.84 22.98 11.04
CA ASN A 346 -4.10 24.30 10.45
C ASN A 346 -2.85 24.85 9.77
N GLU A 347 -2.90 25.00 8.45
CA GLU A 347 -1.81 25.49 7.60
C GLU A 347 -1.89 27.00 7.31
N GLY A 348 -2.85 27.68 7.96
CA GLY A 348 -3.10 29.13 7.80
C GLY A 348 -4.00 29.45 6.62
N GLN A 349 -4.58 30.67 6.64
CA GLN A 349 -5.43 31.23 5.59
C GLN A 349 -6.61 30.33 5.17
N GLY A 350 -7.20 29.59 6.13
CA GLY A 350 -8.31 28.67 5.84
C GLY A 350 -7.89 27.35 5.18
N ASN A 351 -6.60 27.07 5.08
CA ASN A 351 -6.08 25.79 4.61
C ASN A 351 -5.84 24.85 5.80
N TYR A 352 -6.27 23.61 5.63
CA TYR A 352 -6.06 22.54 6.61
C TYR A 352 -5.55 21.29 5.90
N SER A 353 -4.64 20.56 6.54
CA SER A 353 -4.31 19.18 6.19
C SER A 353 -5.10 18.23 7.09
N VAL A 354 -5.59 17.14 6.51
CA VAL A 354 -6.11 16.00 7.26
C VAL A 354 -4.98 14.97 7.31
N ASP A 355 -4.31 14.88 8.46
CA ASP A 355 -3.10 14.07 8.61
C ASP A 355 -3.42 12.61 8.89
N ALA A 356 -4.42 12.35 9.75
CA ALA A 356 -4.91 11.00 10.03
C ALA A 356 -6.03 10.62 9.03
N ARG A 357 -5.66 10.19 7.82
CA ARG A 357 -6.63 9.95 6.75
C ARG A 357 -7.32 8.60 6.82
N GLU A 358 -6.67 7.60 7.40
CA GLU A 358 -7.13 6.21 7.43
C GLU A 358 -7.56 5.75 8.82
N ASN A 359 -7.02 6.40 9.86
CA ASN A 359 -7.15 6.00 11.26
C ASN A 359 -7.73 7.11 12.16
N TRP A 360 -8.48 8.06 11.58
CA TRP A 360 -9.23 9.06 12.35
C TRP A 360 -10.47 8.47 13.03
N TYR A 361 -10.85 7.26 12.69
CA TYR A 361 -11.92 6.45 13.28
C TYR A 361 -11.38 5.04 13.53
N PRO A 362 -12.04 4.22 14.41
CA PRO A 362 -11.62 2.84 14.64
C PRO A 362 -11.79 1.99 13.36
N ALA A 363 -10.77 1.97 12.52
CA ALA A 363 -10.77 1.29 11.24
C ALA A 363 -10.30 -0.15 11.36
N VAL A 364 -10.83 -1.01 10.49
CA VAL A 364 -10.41 -2.41 10.34
C VAL A 364 -10.09 -2.63 8.87
N SER A 365 -8.94 -3.24 8.60
CA SER A 365 -8.57 -3.71 7.25
C SER A 365 -8.77 -2.68 6.13
N VAL A 366 -8.32 -1.46 6.34
CA VAL A 366 -8.40 -0.38 5.34
C VAL A 366 -7.81 -0.84 4.01
N PHE A 367 -8.50 -0.51 2.90
CA PHE A 367 -8.24 -0.94 1.52
C PHE A 367 -8.38 -2.44 1.23
N ARG A 368 -8.77 -3.28 2.20
CA ARG A 368 -8.97 -4.71 1.98
C ARG A 368 -10.42 -5.12 2.17
N ASP A 369 -11.12 -4.50 3.11
CA ASP A 369 -12.52 -4.81 3.43
C ASP A 369 -13.43 -3.61 3.16
N ARG A 370 -14.72 -3.85 2.98
CA ARG A 370 -15.69 -2.83 2.56
C ARG A 370 -16.85 -2.74 3.54
N ALA A 371 -17.19 -1.52 3.89
CA ALA A 371 -18.38 -1.23 4.69
C ALA A 371 -19.20 -0.09 4.09
N THR A 372 -20.45 0.02 4.48
CA THR A 372 -21.26 1.22 4.25
C THR A 372 -21.06 2.22 5.38
N TYR A 373 -21.25 3.52 5.07
CA TYR A 373 -20.99 4.59 6.02
C TYR A 373 -22.13 5.60 6.03
N ASP A 374 -22.64 5.91 7.23
CA ASP A 374 -23.48 7.06 7.56
C ASP A 374 -22.68 7.95 8.51
N ILE A 375 -22.33 9.18 8.08
CA ILE A 375 -21.45 10.07 8.85
C ILE A 375 -22.12 11.42 9.03
N THR A 376 -22.33 11.83 10.27
CA THR A 376 -22.75 13.17 10.62
C THR A 376 -21.57 13.98 11.12
N PHE A 377 -21.20 15.05 10.42
CA PHE A 377 -20.13 15.94 10.83
C PHE A 377 -20.70 17.25 11.35
N HIS A 378 -20.21 17.68 12.52
CA HIS A 378 -20.43 19.00 13.13
C HIS A 378 -19.14 19.80 12.96
N ALA A 379 -19.16 20.85 12.18
CA ALA A 379 -17.99 21.69 11.89
C ALA A 379 -18.26 23.17 12.19
N PRO A 380 -17.22 23.99 12.53
CA PRO A 380 -17.37 25.41 12.75
C PRO A 380 -17.96 26.13 11.53
N LYS A 381 -18.94 27.02 11.77
CA LYS A 381 -19.51 27.84 10.70
C LYS A 381 -18.44 28.65 9.97
N GLY A 382 -18.46 28.61 8.66
CA GLY A 382 -17.52 29.34 7.78
C GLY A 382 -16.42 28.47 7.19
N LEU A 383 -16.30 27.22 7.65
CA LEU A 383 -15.46 26.21 7.01
C LEU A 383 -16.34 25.14 6.34
N THR A 384 -15.80 24.51 5.32
CA THR A 384 -16.50 23.49 4.56
C THR A 384 -15.86 22.13 4.85
N LEU A 385 -16.68 21.15 5.20
CA LEU A 385 -16.26 19.74 5.30
C LEU A 385 -16.85 19.00 4.11
N VAL A 386 -16.00 18.20 3.45
CA VAL A 386 -16.35 17.39 2.27
C VAL A 386 -16.06 15.94 2.60
N GLY A 387 -17.10 15.14 2.81
CA GLY A 387 -16.98 13.71 3.14
C GLY A 387 -17.01 12.80 1.91
N VAL A 388 -16.66 11.52 2.13
CA VAL A 388 -16.91 10.43 1.17
C VAL A 388 -18.42 10.17 1.04
N GLY A 389 -18.85 9.53 -0.05
CA GLY A 389 -20.26 9.25 -0.34
C GLY A 389 -21.00 10.46 -0.89
N LYS A 390 -22.30 10.58 -0.60
CA LYS A 390 -23.18 11.68 -1.02
C LYS A 390 -23.60 12.52 0.17
N LEU A 391 -23.69 13.84 -0.02
CA LEU A 391 -24.31 14.74 0.94
C LEU A 391 -25.82 14.48 0.98
N ALA A 392 -26.32 13.95 2.09
CA ALA A 392 -27.72 13.63 2.33
C ALA A 392 -28.48 14.77 3.00
N GLY A 393 -27.81 15.56 3.82
CA GLY A 393 -28.41 16.67 4.54
C GLY A 393 -27.38 17.74 4.93
N GLU A 394 -27.84 18.99 5.04
CA GLU A 394 -27.06 20.10 5.55
C GLU A 394 -27.96 21.00 6.39
N THR A 395 -27.60 21.24 7.65
CA THR A 395 -28.31 22.12 8.56
C THR A 395 -27.34 23.04 9.30
N ARG A 396 -27.90 24.12 9.90
CA ARG A 396 -27.11 25.06 10.71
C ARG A 396 -27.68 25.08 12.13
N GLU A 397 -26.89 24.65 13.09
CA GLU A 397 -27.29 24.55 14.49
C GLU A 397 -26.24 25.18 15.40
N GLY A 398 -26.68 26.04 16.34
CA GLY A 398 -25.82 26.55 17.41
C GLY A 398 -24.54 27.28 17.00
N GLY A 399 -24.35 27.62 15.72
CA GLY A 399 -23.11 28.19 15.20
C GLY A 399 -22.20 27.20 14.48
N GLU A 400 -22.65 25.97 14.36
CA GLU A 400 -22.02 24.89 13.59
C GLU A 400 -22.76 24.66 12.26
N MET A 401 -22.07 24.07 11.33
CA MET A 401 -22.59 23.46 10.12
C MET A 401 -22.64 21.95 10.36
N VAL A 402 -23.82 21.36 10.29
CA VAL A 402 -24.03 19.93 10.40
C VAL A 402 -24.27 19.36 9.02
N THR A 403 -23.46 18.40 8.62
CA THR A 403 -23.56 17.75 7.30
C THR A 403 -23.68 16.23 7.47
N GLU A 404 -24.65 15.62 6.79
CA GLU A 404 -24.90 14.19 6.77
C GLU A 404 -24.39 13.62 5.46
N TRP A 405 -23.50 12.63 5.55
CA TRP A 405 -22.89 11.95 4.40
C TRP A 405 -23.24 10.47 4.43
N LYS A 406 -23.63 9.92 3.27
CA LYS A 406 -24.01 8.52 3.14
C LYS A 406 -23.33 7.85 1.96
N SER A 407 -22.83 6.64 2.16
CA SER A 407 -22.33 5.82 1.06
C SER A 407 -23.48 5.03 0.43
N ASP A 408 -23.63 5.10 -0.90
CA ASP A 408 -24.60 4.26 -1.64
C ASP A 408 -24.03 2.86 -1.90
N GLU A 409 -22.71 2.78 -2.01
CA GLU A 409 -21.94 1.55 -2.25
C GLU A 409 -21.02 1.28 -1.04
N PRO A 410 -20.62 0.03 -0.79
CA PRO A 410 -19.61 -0.26 0.20
C PRO A 410 -18.25 0.34 -0.19
N LEU A 411 -17.63 1.07 0.72
CA LEU A 411 -16.36 1.77 0.53
C LEU A 411 -15.24 1.07 1.30
N LEU A 412 -14.02 1.14 0.78
CA LEU A 412 -12.81 0.61 1.41
C LEU A 412 -12.26 1.47 2.56
N VAL A 413 -12.64 2.75 2.58
CA VAL A 413 -12.17 3.72 3.57
C VAL A 413 -13.15 4.88 3.67
N ALA A 414 -13.35 5.40 4.88
CA ALA A 414 -14.02 6.67 5.12
C ALA A 414 -13.00 7.81 5.23
N GLY A 415 -13.33 8.96 4.65
CA GLY A 415 -12.45 10.13 4.71
C GLY A 415 -13.23 11.43 4.53
N PHE A 416 -12.57 12.53 4.86
CA PHE A 416 -13.09 13.88 4.66
C PHE A 416 -11.96 14.87 4.37
N ASN A 417 -12.27 15.97 3.69
CA ASN A 417 -11.38 17.13 3.61
C ASN A 417 -12.06 18.36 4.24
N TYR A 418 -11.26 19.31 4.69
CA TYR A 418 -11.72 20.42 5.52
C TYR A 418 -10.98 21.72 5.20
N GLY A 419 -11.70 22.84 5.09
CA GLY A 419 -11.09 24.13 4.79
C GLY A 419 -12.08 25.24 4.42
N ASP A 420 -11.59 26.48 4.21
CA ASP A 420 -12.38 27.59 3.63
C ASP A 420 -12.47 27.44 2.11
N PHE A 421 -13.17 26.41 1.68
CA PHE A 421 -13.27 26.06 0.26
C PHE A 421 -14.33 26.90 -0.48
N LYS A 422 -14.00 27.23 -1.73
CA LYS A 422 -14.95 27.67 -2.75
C LYS A 422 -15.28 26.49 -3.65
N LYS A 423 -16.56 26.16 -3.75
CA LYS A 423 -17.07 25.06 -4.55
C LYS A 423 -17.30 25.46 -6.01
N ARG A 424 -16.97 24.55 -6.93
CA ARG A 424 -17.48 24.48 -8.30
C ARG A 424 -18.11 23.11 -8.50
N GLU A 425 -19.20 23.05 -9.26
CA GLU A 425 -19.88 21.78 -9.49
C GLU A 425 -20.46 21.68 -10.90
N ARG A 426 -20.58 20.46 -11.38
CA ARG A 426 -21.18 20.13 -12.65
C ARG A 426 -21.65 18.68 -12.66
N VAL A 427 -22.86 18.43 -13.21
CA VAL A 427 -23.28 17.06 -13.55
C VAL A 427 -22.92 16.81 -15.00
N ASP A 428 -22.22 15.71 -15.27
CA ASP A 428 -21.88 15.32 -16.63
C ASP A 428 -23.06 14.72 -17.39
N ASP A 429 -23.37 15.25 -18.57
CA ASP A 429 -24.51 14.80 -19.40
C ASP A 429 -24.28 13.37 -19.98
N VAL A 430 -23.02 12.92 -20.10
CA VAL A 430 -22.66 11.62 -20.70
C VAL A 430 -22.64 10.53 -19.64
N THR A 431 -21.82 10.69 -18.60
CA THR A 431 -21.61 9.66 -17.57
C THR A 431 -22.60 9.76 -16.41
N LYS A 432 -23.36 10.85 -16.33
CA LYS A 432 -24.29 11.18 -15.22
C LYS A 432 -23.61 11.36 -13.86
N THR A 433 -22.29 11.45 -13.83
CA THR A 433 -21.51 11.68 -12.61
C THR A 433 -21.66 13.14 -12.15
N ALA A 434 -21.94 13.35 -10.87
CA ALA A 434 -21.88 14.65 -10.22
C ALA A 434 -20.42 14.97 -9.85
N LEU A 435 -19.85 15.99 -10.48
CA LEU A 435 -18.46 16.41 -10.28
C LEU A 435 -18.41 17.68 -9.44
N GLU A 436 -17.54 17.71 -8.45
CA GLU A 436 -17.35 18.85 -7.55
C GLU A 436 -15.85 19.15 -7.45
N ALA A 437 -15.48 20.45 -7.42
CA ALA A 437 -14.13 20.90 -7.14
C ALA A 437 -14.13 21.90 -5.99
N TYR A 438 -13.20 21.70 -5.05
CA TYR A 438 -13.09 22.51 -3.84
C TYR A 438 -11.68 23.05 -3.70
N ALA A 439 -11.53 24.38 -3.59
CA ALA A 439 -10.22 25.00 -3.40
C ALA A 439 -10.34 26.28 -2.56
N THR A 440 -9.28 26.62 -1.82
CA THR A 440 -9.21 27.82 -0.98
C THR A 440 -8.96 29.08 -1.81
N THR A 441 -9.33 30.24 -1.28
CA THR A 441 -9.06 31.53 -1.94
C THR A 441 -7.61 31.95 -1.74
N GLU A 442 -7.04 31.69 -0.56
CA GLU A 442 -5.69 32.07 -0.17
C GLU A 442 -4.80 30.81 -0.07
N PRO A 443 -3.51 30.89 -0.39
CA PRO A 443 -2.59 29.77 -0.20
C PRO A 443 -2.23 29.58 1.28
N PRO A 444 -1.72 28.40 1.70
CA PRO A 444 -1.25 28.18 3.07
C PRO A 444 -0.05 29.08 3.42
N ASP A 445 0.17 29.33 4.72
CA ASP A 445 1.19 30.25 5.22
C ASP A 445 2.61 29.92 4.75
N VAL A 446 2.92 28.64 4.61
CA VAL A 446 4.23 28.17 4.10
C VAL A 446 4.50 28.68 2.68
N MET A 447 3.47 28.88 1.88
CA MET A 447 3.58 29.42 0.52
C MET A 447 3.45 30.94 0.46
N ALA A 448 2.92 31.61 1.46
CA ALA A 448 2.73 33.06 1.50
C ALA A 448 4.07 33.83 1.34
N PHE A 449 5.18 33.27 1.82
CA PHE A 449 6.52 33.84 1.64
C PHE A 449 7.00 33.79 0.18
N ALA A 450 6.76 32.66 -0.50
CA ALA A 450 7.10 32.49 -1.91
C ALA A 450 6.21 33.33 -2.83
N ALA A 451 4.97 33.61 -2.38
CA ALA A 451 3.94 34.33 -3.10
C ALA A 451 3.99 35.86 -2.97
N ARG A 452 4.98 36.46 -2.31
CA ARG A 452 5.03 37.90 -1.98
C ARG A 452 4.84 38.85 -3.17
N ASN A 453 5.07 38.40 -4.39
CA ASN A 453 4.92 39.18 -5.62
C ASN A 453 3.88 38.60 -6.58
N ILE A 454 3.11 37.58 -6.17
CA ILE A 454 2.17 36.85 -7.02
C ILE A 454 0.85 36.71 -6.26
N VAL A 455 -0.26 37.01 -6.91
CA VAL A 455 -1.60 36.74 -6.35
C VAL A 455 -1.89 35.26 -6.60
N LEU A 456 -1.70 34.43 -5.57
CA LEU A 456 -2.09 33.02 -5.60
C LEU A 456 -3.54 32.91 -5.13
N ALA A 457 -4.43 32.45 -6.01
CA ALA A 457 -5.83 32.19 -5.68
C ALA A 457 -6.21 30.79 -6.24
N PRO A 458 -5.96 29.71 -5.49
CA PRO A 458 -6.23 28.34 -5.95
C PRO A 458 -7.66 28.14 -6.47
N SER A 459 -8.66 28.76 -5.83
CA SER A 459 -10.06 28.69 -6.26
C SER A 459 -10.33 29.27 -7.67
N ALA A 460 -9.44 30.12 -8.19
CA ALA A 460 -9.55 30.61 -9.55
C ALA A 460 -9.29 29.51 -10.61
N MET A 461 -8.59 28.45 -10.23
CA MET A 461 -8.29 27.31 -11.09
C MET A 461 -9.25 26.12 -10.89
N ALA A 462 -10.19 26.21 -9.96
CA ALA A 462 -11.12 25.10 -9.64
C ALA A 462 -11.95 24.66 -10.86
N ASP A 463 -12.37 25.58 -11.73
CA ASP A 463 -13.10 25.23 -12.97
C ASP A 463 -12.23 24.41 -13.94
N ARG A 464 -10.92 24.70 -14.04
CA ARG A 464 -9.99 23.93 -14.86
C ARG A 464 -9.82 22.51 -14.30
N VAL A 465 -9.58 22.40 -12.99
CA VAL A 465 -9.44 21.08 -12.33
C VAL A 465 -10.71 20.24 -12.51
N LEU A 466 -11.88 20.88 -12.41
CA LEU A 466 -13.16 20.23 -12.66
C LEU A 466 -13.28 19.69 -14.10
N VAL A 467 -12.79 20.46 -15.09
CA VAL A 467 -12.77 20.03 -16.50
C VAL A 467 -11.79 18.89 -16.72
N ASP A 468 -10.61 18.92 -16.10
CA ASP A 468 -9.64 17.82 -16.19
C ASP A 468 -10.22 16.54 -15.58
N ALA A 469 -10.87 16.62 -14.42
CA ALA A 469 -11.57 15.50 -13.80
C ALA A 469 -12.71 14.96 -14.67
N LEU A 470 -13.51 15.85 -15.27
CA LEU A 470 -14.59 15.50 -16.20
C LEU A 470 -14.06 14.71 -17.42
N ASN A 471 -12.97 15.21 -18.03
CA ASN A 471 -12.38 14.56 -19.19
C ASN A 471 -11.82 13.18 -18.82
N ALA A 472 -11.19 13.05 -17.63
CA ALA A 472 -10.72 11.76 -17.12
C ALA A 472 -11.88 10.78 -16.90
N VAL A 473 -12.96 11.19 -16.23
CA VAL A 473 -14.16 10.36 -16.00
C VAL A 473 -14.76 9.88 -17.32
N ARG A 474 -14.91 10.76 -18.33
CA ARG A 474 -15.43 10.37 -19.64
C ARG A 474 -14.52 9.37 -20.35
N LEU A 475 -13.21 9.63 -20.35
CA LEU A 475 -12.20 8.77 -20.97
C LEU A 475 -12.22 7.39 -20.33
N TYR A 476 -12.17 7.31 -19.01
CA TYR A 476 -12.11 6.04 -18.30
C TYR A 476 -13.42 5.26 -18.36
N THR A 477 -14.57 5.95 -18.39
CA THR A 477 -15.85 5.30 -18.68
C THR A 477 -15.85 4.63 -20.07
N HIS A 478 -15.22 5.26 -21.07
CA HIS A 478 -15.07 4.66 -22.41
C HIS A 478 -14.13 3.45 -22.39
N TRP A 479 -12.97 3.57 -21.71
CA TRP A 479 -11.94 2.52 -21.72
C TRP A 479 -12.26 1.33 -20.81
N TYR A 480 -12.95 1.57 -19.69
CA TYR A 480 -13.10 0.59 -18.60
C TYR A 480 -14.56 0.27 -18.29
N GLY A 481 -15.50 1.12 -18.67
CA GLY A 481 -16.89 1.07 -18.22
C GLY A 481 -17.20 2.08 -17.11
N PRO A 482 -18.46 2.16 -16.66
CA PRO A 482 -18.85 3.12 -15.62
C PRO A 482 -18.21 2.79 -14.26
N THR A 483 -17.85 3.82 -13.50
CA THR A 483 -17.45 3.65 -12.10
C THR A 483 -18.64 3.27 -11.23
N ALA A 484 -18.40 2.66 -10.06
CA ALA A 484 -19.42 2.37 -9.04
C ALA A 484 -20.10 3.65 -8.52
N TYR A 485 -19.41 4.79 -8.60
CA TYR A 485 -19.79 6.00 -7.88
C TYR A 485 -20.49 7.04 -8.74
N GLY A 486 -21.65 7.52 -8.28
CA GLY A 486 -22.41 8.59 -8.96
C GLY A 486 -21.92 10.01 -8.68
N ARG A 487 -20.94 10.18 -7.77
CA ARG A 487 -20.34 11.48 -7.37
C ARG A 487 -18.81 11.37 -7.32
N LEU A 488 -18.13 12.46 -7.64
CA LEU A 488 -16.70 12.62 -7.44
C LEU A 488 -16.37 14.08 -7.03
N ALA A 489 -15.80 14.24 -5.85
CA ALA A 489 -15.26 15.52 -5.38
C ALA A 489 -13.75 15.53 -5.53
N VAL A 490 -13.19 16.54 -6.17
CA VAL A 490 -11.75 16.82 -6.19
C VAL A 490 -11.48 18.00 -5.27
N THR A 491 -10.65 17.83 -4.27
CA THR A 491 -10.42 18.81 -3.21
C THR A 491 -8.94 19.19 -3.14
N GLN A 492 -8.64 20.45 -2.90
CA GLN A 492 -7.28 20.92 -2.67
C GLN A 492 -6.79 20.46 -1.30
N GLN A 493 -5.52 20.02 -1.25
CA GLN A 493 -4.76 19.86 -0.01
C GLN A 493 -3.52 20.78 -0.02
N PRO A 494 -2.98 21.15 1.16
CA PRO A 494 -1.80 22.02 1.25
C PRO A 494 -0.52 21.42 0.67
N ALA A 495 -0.43 20.09 0.59
CA ALA A 495 0.73 19.37 0.01
C ALA A 495 0.98 19.83 -1.43
N PHE A 496 2.27 19.81 -1.84
CA PHE A 496 2.71 20.36 -3.11
C PHE A 496 2.89 19.33 -4.22
N ASN A 497 3.27 18.10 -3.88
CA ASN A 497 3.82 17.12 -4.83
C ASN A 497 3.26 15.70 -4.69
N PHE A 498 2.13 15.51 -4.02
CA PHE A 498 1.43 14.23 -4.04
C PHE A 498 -0.08 14.43 -4.00
N GLY A 499 -0.82 13.56 -4.69
CA GLY A 499 -2.26 13.41 -4.60
C GLY A 499 -2.63 12.22 -3.73
N GLN A 500 -3.91 12.05 -3.46
CA GLN A 500 -4.47 10.86 -2.84
C GLN A 500 -5.94 10.73 -3.21
N SER A 501 -6.41 9.50 -3.40
CA SER A 501 -7.78 9.23 -3.78
C SER A 501 -8.48 8.34 -2.76
N TRP A 502 -9.66 8.77 -2.31
CA TRP A 502 -10.62 7.95 -1.59
C TRP A 502 -11.87 7.73 -2.47
N PRO A 503 -12.68 6.72 -2.20
CA PRO A 503 -13.94 6.55 -2.92
C PRO A 503 -14.76 7.84 -2.88
N THR A 504 -15.06 8.41 -4.04
CA THR A 504 -15.81 9.68 -4.21
C THR A 504 -15.10 10.96 -3.78
N LEU A 505 -13.88 10.91 -3.20
CA LEU A 505 -13.16 12.05 -2.65
C LEU A 505 -11.68 12.01 -3.00
N VAL A 506 -11.23 12.91 -3.86
CA VAL A 506 -9.84 13.05 -4.29
C VAL A 506 -9.20 14.26 -3.61
N TYR A 507 -7.99 14.07 -3.07
CA TYR A 507 -7.13 15.12 -2.54
C TYR A 507 -6.05 15.46 -3.57
N LEU A 508 -6.16 16.63 -4.18
CA LEU A 508 -5.17 17.11 -5.14
C LEU A 508 -4.18 18.07 -4.48
N PRO A 509 -2.89 17.99 -4.84
CA PRO A 509 -1.89 18.93 -4.37
C PRO A 509 -2.25 20.35 -4.81
N ILE A 510 -1.89 21.35 -4.00
CA ILE A 510 -2.12 22.76 -4.34
C ILE A 510 -1.51 23.13 -5.70
N SER A 511 -0.44 22.46 -6.12
CA SER A 511 0.20 22.65 -7.43
C SER A 511 -0.73 22.38 -8.61
N ALA A 512 -1.75 21.52 -8.46
CA ALA A 512 -2.77 21.28 -9.47
C ALA A 512 -3.67 22.54 -9.69
N PHE A 513 -3.81 23.39 -8.67
CA PHE A 513 -4.61 24.61 -8.69
C PHE A 513 -3.79 25.88 -9.00
N LEU A 514 -2.59 25.74 -9.54
CA LEU A 514 -1.76 26.85 -9.99
C LEU A 514 -1.79 26.99 -11.51
N ASP A 515 -1.82 28.21 -12.02
CA ASP A 515 -1.66 28.45 -13.45
C ASP A 515 -0.19 28.23 -13.91
N PRO A 516 0.08 28.09 -15.22
CA PRO A 516 1.42 27.85 -15.73
C PRO A 516 2.47 28.90 -15.34
N THR A 517 2.07 30.18 -15.21
CA THR A 517 2.96 31.28 -14.82
C THR A 517 3.35 31.17 -13.36
N MET A 518 2.37 30.93 -12.48
CA MET A 518 2.58 30.71 -11.05
C MET A 518 3.47 29.50 -10.80
N ARG A 519 3.22 28.40 -11.52
CA ARG A 519 4.07 27.20 -11.46
C ARG A 519 5.52 27.52 -11.80
N TRP A 520 5.72 28.26 -12.89
CA TRP A 520 7.05 28.62 -13.36
C TRP A 520 7.81 29.53 -12.37
N GLU A 521 7.14 30.50 -11.79
CA GLU A 521 7.74 31.44 -10.82
C GLU A 521 8.05 30.79 -9.48
N LEU A 522 7.20 29.88 -8.97
CA LEU A 522 7.40 29.18 -7.69
C LEU A 522 8.45 28.08 -7.75
N LEU A 523 8.53 27.35 -8.87
CA LEU A 523 9.34 26.14 -8.97
C LEU A 523 10.72 26.38 -9.58
N GLY A 524 10.94 27.52 -10.23
CA GLY A 524 12.19 27.82 -10.93
C GLY A 524 12.51 26.86 -12.11
N ARG A 525 13.57 27.18 -12.85
CA ARG A 525 13.87 26.46 -14.09
C ARG A 525 14.32 25.00 -13.90
N ASN A 526 14.96 24.64 -12.80
CA ASN A 526 15.54 23.30 -12.61
C ASN A 526 14.57 22.31 -11.90
N THR A 527 13.69 22.80 -11.03
CA THR A 527 12.69 21.98 -10.33
C THR A 527 11.48 21.70 -11.23
N PHE A 528 11.32 22.54 -12.27
CA PHE A 528 10.15 22.59 -13.12
C PHE A 528 9.93 21.34 -13.99
N ARG A 529 10.99 20.65 -14.41
CA ARG A 529 10.87 19.52 -15.36
C ARG A 529 10.15 18.33 -14.71
N PHE A 530 10.55 17.94 -13.52
CA PHE A 530 9.92 16.83 -12.79
C PHE A 530 8.50 17.18 -12.32
N SER A 531 8.33 18.41 -11.82
CA SER A 531 7.01 18.88 -11.33
C SER A 531 5.99 19.13 -12.44
N LYS A 532 6.43 19.46 -13.67
CA LYS A 532 5.51 19.70 -14.79
C LYS A 532 4.83 18.41 -15.26
N GLU A 533 5.59 17.35 -15.39
CA GLU A 533 5.05 16.03 -15.79
C GLU A 533 4.03 15.55 -14.75
N PHE A 534 4.38 15.54 -13.47
CA PHE A 534 3.48 15.18 -12.38
C PHE A 534 2.18 16.02 -12.36
N ILE A 535 2.28 17.34 -12.44
CA ILE A 535 1.11 18.22 -12.36
C ILE A 535 0.13 18.02 -13.53
N ASN A 536 0.64 17.64 -14.70
CA ASN A 536 -0.22 17.39 -15.86
C ASN A 536 -1.00 16.10 -15.78
N ILE A 537 -0.55 15.15 -14.97
CA ILE A 537 -1.16 13.82 -14.84
C ILE A 537 -1.87 13.58 -13.51
N VAL A 538 -1.52 14.31 -12.43
CA VAL A 538 -2.00 14.00 -11.08
C VAL A 538 -3.52 13.95 -10.97
N THR A 539 -4.24 14.88 -11.58
CA THR A 539 -5.72 14.84 -11.57
C THR A 539 -6.25 13.59 -12.25
N ALA A 540 -5.67 13.22 -13.40
CA ALA A 540 -6.08 12.03 -14.14
C ALA A 540 -5.73 10.73 -13.41
N HIS A 541 -4.55 10.66 -12.79
CA HIS A 541 -4.10 9.57 -11.95
C HIS A 541 -5.05 9.35 -10.76
N GLU A 542 -5.30 10.39 -9.97
CA GLU A 542 -6.17 10.29 -8.79
C GLU A 542 -7.63 9.97 -9.15
N VAL A 543 -8.11 10.45 -10.29
CA VAL A 543 -9.45 10.09 -10.79
C VAL A 543 -9.51 8.61 -11.21
N ALA A 544 -8.42 8.06 -11.77
CA ALA A 544 -8.36 6.66 -12.19
C ALA A 544 -8.54 5.68 -11.02
N HIS A 545 -8.11 6.07 -9.82
CA HIS A 545 -8.32 5.28 -8.61
C HIS A 545 -9.79 5.03 -8.28
N GLN A 546 -10.75 5.80 -8.83
CA GLN A 546 -12.17 5.47 -8.68
C GLN A 546 -12.53 4.12 -9.33
N TRP A 547 -11.77 3.69 -10.33
CA TRP A 547 -11.82 2.35 -10.93
C TRP A 547 -10.83 1.40 -10.24
N TRP A 548 -9.54 1.77 -10.25
CA TRP A 548 -8.41 0.95 -9.85
C TRP A 548 -7.97 1.29 -8.41
N GLY A 549 -8.25 0.38 -7.50
CA GLY A 549 -8.08 0.58 -6.07
C GLY A 549 -9.42 0.70 -5.34
N HIS A 550 -10.45 1.35 -5.94
CA HIS A 550 -11.74 1.52 -5.27
C HIS A 550 -12.85 0.63 -5.83
N THR A 551 -13.23 0.72 -7.10
CA THR A 551 -14.22 -0.20 -7.66
C THR A 551 -13.66 -1.63 -7.74
N VAL A 552 -12.43 -1.79 -8.23
CA VAL A 552 -11.67 -3.04 -8.14
C VAL A 552 -10.52 -2.81 -7.17
N GLY A 553 -10.56 -3.47 -6.01
CA GLY A 553 -9.48 -3.46 -5.04
C GLY A 553 -8.37 -4.44 -5.39
N TRP A 554 -7.29 -4.47 -4.60
CA TRP A 554 -6.18 -5.43 -4.74
C TRP A 554 -6.13 -6.38 -3.55
N ALA A 555 -5.75 -7.64 -3.80
CA ALA A 555 -5.85 -8.69 -2.80
C ALA A 555 -4.77 -8.61 -1.72
N SER A 556 -3.55 -8.19 -2.09
CA SER A 556 -2.43 -8.06 -1.16
C SER A 556 -1.44 -7.00 -1.64
N TYR A 557 -0.41 -6.70 -0.84
CA TYR A 557 0.67 -5.78 -1.25
C TYR A 557 1.39 -6.22 -2.54
N HIS A 558 1.35 -7.50 -2.89
CA HIS A 558 1.84 -8.02 -4.16
C HIS A 558 1.09 -7.48 -5.37
N ASP A 559 -0.16 -7.10 -5.14
CA ASP A 559 -1.12 -6.74 -6.18
C ASP A 559 -1.37 -5.22 -6.25
N ASN A 560 -0.69 -4.43 -5.41
CA ASN A 560 -0.85 -2.96 -5.40
C ASN A 560 -0.59 -2.31 -6.76
N TRP A 561 0.21 -2.93 -7.63
CA TRP A 561 0.41 -2.46 -9.00
C TRP A 561 -0.87 -2.47 -9.86
N LEU A 562 -1.89 -3.29 -9.50
CA LEU A 562 -3.22 -3.28 -10.11
C LEU A 562 -4.01 -1.99 -9.77
N SER A 563 -3.57 -1.24 -8.78
CA SER A 563 -4.06 0.10 -8.46
C SER A 563 -3.14 1.17 -9.06
N GLU A 564 -1.91 1.26 -8.62
CA GLU A 564 -0.99 2.35 -8.94
C GLU A 564 -0.49 2.32 -10.40
N GLY A 565 -0.08 1.14 -10.87
CA GLY A 565 0.34 0.97 -12.27
C GLY A 565 -0.81 1.18 -13.25
N PHE A 566 -2.03 0.81 -12.86
CA PHE A 566 -3.25 1.06 -13.64
C PHE A 566 -3.60 2.55 -13.65
N ALA A 567 -3.40 3.27 -12.54
CA ALA A 567 -3.64 4.71 -12.47
C ALA A 567 -2.63 5.48 -13.34
N ASP A 568 -1.35 5.12 -13.31
CA ASP A 568 -0.32 5.71 -14.17
C ASP A 568 -0.55 5.41 -15.65
N PHE A 569 -0.92 4.17 -15.99
CA PHE A 569 -1.33 3.84 -17.36
C PHE A 569 -2.54 4.66 -17.82
N SER A 570 -3.52 4.86 -16.94
CA SER A 570 -4.71 5.69 -17.21
C SER A 570 -4.34 7.17 -17.41
N ALA A 571 -3.36 7.66 -16.65
CA ALA A 571 -2.83 9.01 -16.83
C ALA A 571 -2.08 9.17 -18.18
N ALA A 572 -1.38 8.13 -18.65
CA ALA A 572 -0.79 8.11 -19.99
C ALA A 572 -1.86 8.16 -21.10
N LEU A 573 -2.96 7.39 -20.94
CA LEU A 573 -4.12 7.47 -21.85
C LEU A 573 -4.74 8.87 -21.88
N PHE A 574 -4.81 9.52 -20.72
CA PHE A 574 -5.33 10.89 -20.61
C PHE A 574 -4.44 11.89 -21.39
N LEU A 575 -3.12 11.79 -21.28
CA LEU A 575 -2.20 12.61 -22.08
C LEU A 575 -2.37 12.36 -23.57
N GLU A 576 -2.45 11.09 -24.00
CA GLU A 576 -2.68 10.71 -25.38
C GLU A 576 -3.98 11.32 -25.94
N ALA A 577 -5.05 11.28 -25.18
CA ALA A 577 -6.37 11.78 -25.58
C ALA A 577 -6.50 13.30 -25.56
N THR A 578 -5.90 13.99 -24.58
CA THR A 578 -6.09 15.44 -24.35
C THR A 578 -5.02 16.29 -25.03
N GLN A 579 -3.88 15.74 -25.40
CA GLN A 579 -2.74 16.41 -26.03
C GLN A 579 -2.33 15.76 -27.36
N PRO A 580 -3.27 15.54 -28.29
CA PRO A 580 -2.96 14.83 -29.54
C PRO A 580 -1.97 15.66 -30.38
N GLY A 581 -0.95 14.97 -30.92
CA GLY A 581 0.08 15.58 -31.77
C GLY A 581 1.21 16.27 -31.00
N THR A 582 1.24 16.20 -29.67
CA THR A 582 2.39 16.56 -28.85
C THR A 582 3.25 15.32 -28.55
N ASP A 583 4.48 15.55 -28.04
CA ASP A 583 5.36 14.47 -27.60
C ASP A 583 5.12 14.08 -26.11
N ASP A 584 4.07 14.61 -25.48
CA ASP A 584 3.94 14.52 -24.01
C ASP A 584 3.66 13.09 -23.54
N SER A 585 2.89 12.29 -24.27
CA SER A 585 2.70 10.87 -24.00
C SER A 585 4.02 10.07 -24.17
N LEU A 586 4.82 10.38 -25.20
CA LEU A 586 6.12 9.72 -25.40
C LEU A 586 7.10 10.09 -24.27
N LYS A 587 7.15 11.37 -23.90
CA LYS A 587 7.98 11.83 -22.75
C LYS A 587 7.58 11.18 -21.44
N PHE A 588 6.29 10.91 -21.24
CA PHE A 588 5.82 10.16 -20.11
C PHE A 588 6.47 8.76 -20.08
N TRP A 589 6.36 7.97 -21.17
CA TRP A 589 6.95 6.63 -21.23
C TRP A 589 8.49 6.65 -21.12
N GLU A 590 9.16 7.64 -21.70
CA GLU A 590 10.61 7.85 -21.53
C GLU A 590 10.97 8.15 -20.06
N SER A 591 10.12 8.90 -19.33
CA SER A 591 10.32 9.19 -17.91
C SER A 591 10.14 7.95 -17.06
N GLU A 592 9.06 7.19 -17.28
CA GLU A 592 8.78 5.93 -16.58
C GLU A 592 9.93 4.92 -16.79
N ARG A 593 10.38 4.76 -18.04
CA ARG A 593 11.53 3.93 -18.35
C ARG A 593 12.78 4.36 -17.59
N ARG A 594 13.09 5.67 -17.56
CA ARG A 594 14.25 6.19 -16.82
C ARG A 594 14.17 5.90 -15.33
N MET A 595 13.00 6.04 -14.69
CA MET A 595 12.83 5.72 -13.27
C MET A 595 13.22 4.27 -12.95
N LEU A 596 13.00 3.35 -13.88
CA LEU A 596 13.32 1.93 -13.70
C LEU A 596 14.81 1.60 -13.95
N ILE A 597 15.45 2.23 -14.96
CA ILE A 597 16.77 1.82 -15.45
C ILE A 597 17.90 2.76 -15.02
N GLU A 598 17.64 3.98 -14.57
CA GLU A 598 18.66 4.87 -14.05
C GLU A 598 19.16 4.41 -12.68
N LYS A 599 20.47 4.52 -12.48
CA LYS A 599 21.10 4.14 -11.21
C LYS A 599 20.94 5.26 -10.20
N ASN A 600 20.58 4.90 -8.97
CA ASN A 600 20.58 5.80 -7.82
C ASN A 600 22.02 6.08 -7.31
N GLU A 601 22.14 6.86 -6.24
CA GLU A 601 23.43 7.21 -5.63
C GLU A 601 24.25 6.00 -5.13
N PHE A 602 23.60 4.89 -4.81
CA PHE A 602 24.22 3.62 -4.42
C PHE A 602 24.58 2.73 -5.62
N GLY A 603 24.31 3.20 -6.86
CA GLY A 603 24.58 2.44 -8.09
C GLY A 603 23.53 1.38 -8.43
N ASN A 604 22.39 1.33 -7.73
CA ASN A 604 21.30 0.38 -7.95
C ASN A 604 20.27 0.97 -8.91
N ARG A 605 19.74 0.15 -9.82
CA ARG A 605 18.52 0.44 -10.59
C ARG A 605 17.31 -0.05 -9.82
N ALA A 606 16.21 0.70 -9.84
CA ALA A 606 15.00 0.29 -9.13
C ALA A 606 14.52 -1.11 -9.59
N ASN A 607 14.54 -1.36 -10.90
CA ASN A 607 14.12 -2.66 -11.45
C ASN A 607 14.99 -3.85 -11.03
N ASP A 608 16.26 -3.62 -10.69
CA ASP A 608 17.20 -4.70 -10.33
C ASP A 608 17.05 -5.13 -8.85
N VAL A 609 16.32 -4.35 -8.04
CA VAL A 609 16.09 -4.61 -6.60
C VAL A 609 15.23 -5.85 -6.38
N GLY A 610 14.27 -6.07 -7.27
CA GLY A 610 13.38 -7.24 -7.24
C GLY A 610 12.21 -7.11 -8.22
N PRO A 611 11.42 -8.16 -8.38
CA PRO A 611 10.27 -8.19 -9.29
C PRO A 611 9.13 -7.29 -8.79
N LEU A 612 8.25 -6.91 -9.72
CA LEU A 612 7.06 -6.10 -9.46
C LEU A 612 6.19 -6.70 -8.34
N TRP A 613 6.05 -8.01 -8.32
CA TRP A 613 5.32 -8.78 -7.32
C TRP A 613 5.79 -8.55 -5.87
N MET A 614 7.03 -8.10 -5.65
CA MET A 614 7.51 -7.81 -4.30
C MET A 614 6.93 -6.53 -3.68
N GLY A 615 6.33 -5.65 -4.48
CA GLY A 615 5.61 -4.48 -3.98
C GLY A 615 6.42 -3.65 -2.98
N GLU A 616 5.83 -3.33 -1.84
CA GLU A 616 6.44 -2.50 -0.79
C GLU A 616 7.72 -3.09 -0.20
N ARG A 617 7.91 -4.39 -0.27
CA ARG A 617 9.14 -5.06 0.18
C ARG A 617 10.39 -4.66 -0.62
N LEU A 618 10.23 -4.01 -1.78
CA LEU A 618 11.36 -3.51 -2.56
C LEU A 618 12.10 -2.36 -1.88
N ASN A 619 11.43 -1.63 -0.98
CA ASN A 619 12.06 -0.54 -0.25
C ASN A 619 13.15 -1.05 0.71
N SER A 620 14.25 -0.30 0.78
CA SER A 620 15.38 -0.52 1.68
C SER A 620 16.23 0.74 1.75
N PHE A 621 17.14 0.85 2.68
CA PHE A 621 18.10 1.96 2.77
C PHE A 621 18.81 2.24 1.43
N ARG A 622 19.25 1.19 0.71
CA ARG A 622 19.95 1.31 -0.58
C ARG A 622 19.06 1.61 -1.78
N ALA A 623 17.75 1.54 -1.61
CA ALA A 623 16.76 1.77 -2.65
C ALA A 623 15.41 2.17 -2.02
N SER A 624 15.41 3.32 -1.33
CA SER A 624 14.28 3.79 -0.50
C SER A 624 12.98 4.07 -1.26
N ASP A 625 13.05 4.25 -2.58
CA ASP A 625 11.89 4.52 -3.44
C ASP A 625 11.69 3.44 -4.53
N ALA A 626 12.34 2.27 -4.38
CA ALA A 626 12.27 1.21 -5.38
C ALA A 626 10.85 0.66 -5.54
N SER A 627 10.11 0.47 -4.44
CA SER A 627 8.71 0.05 -4.48
C SER A 627 7.87 1.00 -5.32
N ARG A 628 7.89 2.29 -5.00
CA ARG A 628 7.15 3.30 -5.76
C ARG A 628 7.51 3.27 -7.25
N ARG A 629 8.79 3.30 -7.60
CA ARG A 629 9.23 3.28 -9.00
C ARG A 629 8.79 2.02 -9.73
N VAL A 630 8.92 0.85 -9.11
CA VAL A 630 8.56 -0.42 -9.75
C VAL A 630 7.05 -0.59 -9.83
N THR A 631 6.32 -0.32 -8.76
CA THR A 631 4.87 -0.49 -8.71
C THR A 631 4.15 0.43 -9.71
N TYR A 632 4.56 1.69 -9.79
CA TYR A 632 3.98 2.67 -10.70
C TYR A 632 4.48 2.47 -12.13
N ALA A 633 5.77 2.69 -12.38
CA ALA A 633 6.31 2.72 -13.73
C ALA A 633 6.30 1.36 -14.41
N LYS A 634 6.77 0.27 -13.75
CA LYS A 634 6.75 -1.06 -14.36
C LYS A 634 5.33 -1.60 -14.46
N GLY A 635 4.46 -1.33 -13.46
CA GLY A 635 3.04 -1.67 -13.51
C GLY A 635 2.34 -1.03 -14.71
N ALA A 636 2.58 0.26 -14.96
CA ALA A 636 2.06 0.96 -16.14
C ALA A 636 2.61 0.36 -17.45
N PHE A 637 3.92 0.02 -17.52
CA PHE A 637 4.49 -0.65 -18.67
C PHE A 637 3.91 -2.04 -18.94
N VAL A 638 3.56 -2.80 -17.89
CA VAL A 638 2.89 -4.12 -18.07
C VAL A 638 1.58 -3.93 -18.84
N LEU A 639 0.77 -2.95 -18.47
CA LEU A 639 -0.47 -2.64 -19.19
C LEU A 639 -0.22 -2.09 -20.58
N HIS A 640 0.76 -1.22 -20.75
CA HIS A 640 1.14 -0.65 -22.04
C HIS A 640 1.58 -1.73 -23.03
N MET A 641 2.43 -2.66 -22.59
CA MET A 641 2.85 -3.80 -23.38
C MET A 641 1.68 -4.76 -23.70
N LEU A 642 0.78 -4.99 -22.74
CA LEU A 642 -0.39 -5.84 -22.96
C LEU A 642 -1.35 -5.20 -23.98
N ARG A 643 -1.64 -3.89 -23.84
CA ARG A 643 -2.41 -3.11 -24.84
C ARG A 643 -1.78 -3.25 -26.22
N TYR A 644 -0.49 -3.03 -26.32
CA TYR A 644 0.27 -3.16 -27.55
C TYR A 644 0.15 -4.56 -28.19
N LEU A 645 0.24 -5.63 -27.40
CA LEU A 645 0.12 -7.01 -27.87
C LEU A 645 -1.31 -7.35 -28.31
N MET A 646 -2.34 -6.79 -27.65
CA MET A 646 -3.75 -6.99 -27.97
C MET A 646 -4.24 -6.16 -29.15
N GLN A 647 -3.48 -5.15 -29.57
CA GLN A 647 -3.91 -4.22 -30.63
C GLN A 647 -4.22 -4.94 -31.95
N ASP A 648 -5.44 -4.76 -32.46
CA ASP A 648 -5.91 -5.32 -33.73
C ASP A 648 -5.73 -4.33 -34.88
N ARG A 649 -5.43 -4.85 -36.07
CA ARG A 649 -5.20 -4.00 -37.25
C ARG A 649 -6.45 -3.28 -37.76
N GLN A 650 -7.65 -3.83 -37.52
CA GLN A 650 -8.91 -3.28 -37.99
C GLN A 650 -9.65 -2.48 -36.93
N THR A 651 -9.62 -2.97 -35.69
CA THR A 651 -10.41 -2.43 -34.59
C THR A 651 -9.58 -1.66 -33.53
N GLY A 652 -8.25 -1.58 -33.75
CA GLY A 652 -7.35 -0.85 -32.85
C GLY A 652 -7.31 -1.46 -31.46
N ASP A 653 -7.60 -0.67 -30.44
CA ASP A 653 -7.53 -1.05 -29.02
C ASP A 653 -8.79 -1.81 -28.50
N GLN A 654 -9.79 -2.09 -29.37
CA GLN A 654 -11.05 -2.73 -28.94
C GLN A 654 -10.88 -4.03 -28.15
N PRO A 655 -9.94 -4.95 -28.48
CA PRO A 655 -9.74 -6.17 -27.67
C PRO A 655 -9.29 -5.87 -26.26
N PHE A 656 -8.40 -4.89 -26.09
CA PHE A 656 -7.94 -4.44 -24.75
C PHE A 656 -9.08 -3.75 -23.99
N ILE A 657 -9.82 -2.85 -24.63
CA ILE A 657 -10.98 -2.17 -24.03
C ILE A 657 -12.00 -3.20 -23.54
N GLN A 658 -12.33 -4.21 -24.34
CA GLN A 658 -13.28 -5.26 -23.96
C GLN A 658 -12.77 -6.08 -22.76
N MET A 659 -11.47 -6.39 -22.72
CA MET A 659 -10.85 -7.05 -21.58
C MET A 659 -11.00 -6.22 -20.30
N MET A 660 -10.73 -4.92 -20.37
CA MET A 660 -10.83 -4.03 -19.20
C MET A 660 -12.27 -3.86 -18.71
N HIS A 661 -13.26 -3.82 -19.62
CA HIS A 661 -14.68 -3.82 -19.26
C HIS A 661 -15.09 -5.12 -18.53
N ASP A 662 -14.65 -6.27 -19.06
CA ASP A 662 -14.94 -7.57 -18.44
C ASP A 662 -14.24 -7.70 -17.08
N TYR A 663 -13.04 -7.16 -16.94
CA TYR A 663 -12.31 -7.14 -15.68
C TYR A 663 -13.03 -6.29 -14.62
N LEU A 664 -13.40 -5.06 -14.96
CA LEU A 664 -14.18 -4.19 -14.07
C LEU A 664 -15.50 -4.86 -13.65
N THR A 665 -16.23 -5.45 -14.59
CA THR A 665 -17.54 -6.09 -14.33
C THR A 665 -17.40 -7.32 -13.42
N THR A 666 -16.36 -8.14 -13.64
CA THR A 666 -16.14 -9.37 -12.88
C THR A 666 -15.75 -9.10 -11.44
N TYR A 667 -14.89 -8.08 -11.23
CA TYR A 667 -14.34 -7.74 -9.92
C TYR A 667 -14.95 -6.47 -9.31
N HIS A 668 -16.11 -6.06 -9.79
CA HIS A 668 -16.84 -4.92 -9.25
C HIS A 668 -17.10 -5.09 -7.73
N ASN A 669 -16.66 -4.12 -6.92
CA ASN A 669 -16.70 -4.16 -5.46
C ASN A 669 -16.03 -5.40 -4.83
N LYS A 670 -15.00 -5.93 -5.49
CA LYS A 670 -14.16 -7.04 -5.00
C LYS A 670 -12.69 -6.65 -5.05
N VAL A 671 -11.88 -7.46 -4.41
CA VAL A 671 -10.42 -7.45 -4.59
C VAL A 671 -10.04 -8.41 -5.71
N ALA A 672 -8.93 -8.13 -6.39
CA ALA A 672 -8.37 -8.99 -7.43
C ALA A 672 -6.87 -9.19 -7.21
N SER A 673 -6.38 -10.38 -7.51
CA SER A 673 -4.95 -10.69 -7.51
C SER A 673 -4.34 -10.54 -8.91
N THR A 674 -3.02 -10.59 -9.00
CA THR A 674 -2.28 -10.65 -10.25
C THR A 674 -2.71 -11.84 -11.11
N GLU A 675 -2.97 -13.00 -10.50
CA GLU A 675 -3.43 -14.20 -11.19
C GLU A 675 -4.87 -14.04 -11.72
N ASP A 676 -5.72 -13.29 -11.02
CA ASP A 676 -7.05 -12.93 -11.50
C ASP A 676 -6.98 -12.08 -12.76
N PHE A 677 -6.10 -11.08 -12.77
CA PHE A 677 -5.87 -10.24 -13.94
C PHE A 677 -5.25 -11.03 -15.10
N GLN A 678 -4.29 -11.93 -14.81
CA GLN A 678 -3.72 -12.84 -15.82
C GLN A 678 -4.80 -13.69 -16.48
N ARG A 679 -5.70 -14.33 -15.69
CA ARG A 679 -6.81 -15.13 -16.24
C ARG A 679 -7.73 -14.29 -17.11
N MET A 680 -7.98 -13.04 -16.76
CA MET A 680 -8.76 -12.13 -17.59
C MET A 680 -8.05 -11.79 -18.90
N ALA A 681 -6.75 -11.53 -18.86
CA ALA A 681 -5.95 -11.28 -20.07
C ALA A 681 -5.89 -12.51 -20.98
N GLU A 682 -5.77 -13.70 -20.43
CA GLU A 682 -5.78 -14.97 -21.18
C GLU A 682 -7.14 -15.22 -21.89
N LYS A 683 -8.25 -14.88 -21.24
CA LYS A 683 -9.61 -14.97 -21.83
C LYS A 683 -9.75 -14.12 -23.10
N HIS A 684 -9.04 -12.99 -23.17
CA HIS A 684 -9.10 -12.02 -24.28
C HIS A 684 -7.85 -12.04 -25.18
N MET A 685 -6.88 -12.91 -24.92
CA MET A 685 -5.64 -12.92 -25.68
C MET A 685 -5.87 -13.28 -27.15
N ARG A 686 -5.10 -12.68 -28.02
CA ARG A 686 -5.07 -12.99 -29.44
C ARG A 686 -4.23 -14.27 -29.68
N PRO A 687 -4.53 -15.05 -30.74
CA PRO A 687 -3.77 -16.28 -31.02
C PRO A 687 -2.26 -16.08 -31.18
N ASP A 688 -1.83 -14.89 -31.62
CA ASP A 688 -0.41 -14.57 -31.83
C ASP A 688 0.31 -14.12 -30.54
N MET A 689 -0.41 -13.97 -29.44
CA MET A 689 0.15 -13.73 -28.10
C MET A 689 0.52 -15.05 -27.38
N ASP A 690 -0.08 -16.18 -27.78
CA ASP A 690 0.24 -17.51 -27.23
C ASP A 690 1.58 -18.03 -27.81
N LEU A 691 2.69 -17.47 -27.30
CA LEU A 691 4.04 -17.81 -27.79
C LEU A 691 4.47 -19.21 -27.38
N GLU A 692 3.87 -19.79 -26.35
CA GLU A 692 4.17 -21.14 -25.85
C GLU A 692 3.19 -22.20 -26.36
N LYS A 693 2.13 -21.79 -27.07
CA LYS A 693 1.09 -22.67 -27.64
C LYS A 693 0.42 -23.54 -26.58
N ASN A 694 0.22 -22.98 -25.40
CA ASN A 694 -0.39 -23.66 -24.25
C ASN A 694 -1.71 -23.00 -23.76
N GLY A 695 -2.14 -21.93 -24.43
CA GLY A 695 -3.35 -21.18 -24.08
C GLY A 695 -3.18 -20.22 -22.92
N HIS A 696 -1.95 -19.92 -22.51
CA HIS A 696 -1.63 -19.10 -21.35
C HIS A 696 -0.65 -17.96 -21.68
N LEU A 697 -0.66 -16.91 -20.85
CA LEU A 697 0.28 -15.79 -20.86
C LEU A 697 1.36 -15.91 -19.76
N ASN A 698 1.66 -17.13 -19.33
CA ASN A 698 2.67 -17.40 -18.29
C ASN A 698 4.01 -16.76 -18.62
N TRP A 699 4.46 -16.83 -19.89
CA TRP A 699 5.69 -16.22 -20.35
C TRP A 699 5.71 -14.70 -20.07
N PHE A 700 4.58 -14.00 -20.34
CA PHE A 700 4.49 -12.54 -20.18
C PHE A 700 4.50 -12.13 -18.71
N PHE A 701 3.62 -12.74 -17.89
CA PHE A 701 3.54 -12.41 -16.47
C PHE A 701 4.79 -12.83 -15.72
N TYR A 702 5.41 -13.98 -16.05
CA TYR A 702 6.67 -14.38 -15.45
C TYR A 702 7.76 -13.34 -15.69
N GLU A 703 7.94 -12.88 -16.92
CA GLU A 703 9.00 -11.95 -17.30
C GLU A 703 8.78 -10.55 -16.73
N TRP A 704 7.56 -10.07 -16.72
CA TRP A 704 7.29 -8.68 -16.41
C TRP A 704 6.78 -8.44 -14.98
N VAL A 705 6.16 -9.42 -14.33
CA VAL A 705 5.65 -9.30 -12.96
C VAL A 705 6.54 -10.03 -11.95
N TYR A 706 7.00 -11.26 -12.29
CA TYR A 706 7.74 -12.11 -11.37
C TYR A 706 9.26 -12.13 -11.57
N ALA A 707 9.78 -11.45 -12.60
CA ALA A 707 11.23 -11.36 -12.88
C ALA A 707 11.69 -9.89 -13.04
N THR A 708 13.03 -9.72 -13.14
CA THR A 708 13.67 -8.39 -13.20
C THR A 708 14.42 -8.15 -14.50
N GLU A 709 14.41 -9.09 -15.44
CA GLU A 709 15.10 -8.95 -16.71
C GLU A 709 14.48 -7.85 -17.57
N VAL A 710 15.32 -6.98 -18.15
CA VAL A 710 14.91 -5.94 -19.09
C VAL A 710 15.81 -6.01 -20.32
N PRO A 711 15.26 -6.31 -21.52
CA PRO A 711 16.04 -6.47 -22.72
C PRO A 711 16.68 -5.17 -23.21
N SER A 712 17.72 -5.29 -24.01
CA SER A 712 18.18 -4.24 -24.91
C SER A 712 18.02 -4.70 -26.35
N TYR A 713 17.75 -3.75 -27.25
CA TYR A 713 17.50 -4.05 -28.66
C TYR A 713 18.44 -3.29 -29.57
N ARG A 714 18.86 -3.96 -30.65
CA ARG A 714 19.58 -3.31 -31.79
C ARG A 714 18.90 -3.67 -33.11
N LEU A 715 18.70 -2.66 -33.96
CA LEU A 715 18.23 -2.78 -35.33
C LEU A 715 19.36 -2.45 -36.30
N ASP A 716 19.74 -3.41 -37.12
CA ASP A 716 20.63 -3.22 -38.26
C ASP A 716 19.78 -3.32 -39.53
N TYR A 717 19.77 -2.30 -40.39
CA TYR A 717 18.97 -2.32 -41.63
C TYR A 717 19.59 -1.65 -42.80
N THR A 718 19.14 -2.04 -44.02
CA THR A 718 19.48 -1.40 -45.28
C THR A 718 18.25 -1.13 -46.14
N LEU A 719 18.31 -0.08 -46.96
CA LEU A 719 17.25 0.28 -47.89
C LEU A 719 17.83 0.29 -49.32
N ALA A 720 17.33 -0.57 -50.17
CA ALA A 720 17.71 -0.67 -51.58
C ALA A 720 16.51 -0.37 -52.49
N ASP A 721 16.78 0.18 -53.68
CA ASP A 721 15.72 0.39 -54.67
C ASP A 721 15.26 -0.96 -55.25
N ALA A 722 13.95 -1.08 -55.45
CA ALA A 722 13.27 -2.25 -56.00
C ALA A 722 12.43 -1.86 -57.20
N GLU A 723 12.04 -2.87 -58.01
CA GLU A 723 11.22 -2.66 -59.22
C GLU A 723 9.93 -1.88 -58.93
N GLY A 724 9.53 -1.04 -59.87
CA GLY A 724 8.31 -0.27 -59.83
C GLY A 724 8.35 0.91 -58.84
N GLY A 725 9.55 1.46 -58.56
CA GLY A 725 9.69 2.60 -57.61
C GLY A 725 9.51 2.23 -56.16
N LYS A 726 9.55 0.96 -55.82
CA LYS A 726 9.46 0.42 -54.46
C LYS A 726 10.82 0.44 -53.78
N THR A 727 10.85 0.15 -52.48
CA THR A 727 12.09 0.02 -51.72
C THR A 727 12.12 -1.33 -51.00
N LEU A 728 13.22 -2.06 -51.17
CA LEU A 728 13.49 -3.27 -50.38
C LEU A 728 14.15 -2.88 -49.06
N LEU A 729 13.47 -3.15 -47.96
CA LEU A 729 14.03 -3.10 -46.63
C LEU A 729 14.57 -4.48 -46.26
N SER A 730 15.88 -4.57 -45.93
CA SER A 730 16.49 -5.74 -45.29
C SER A 730 16.90 -5.37 -43.89
N MET A 731 16.52 -6.16 -42.88
CA MET A 731 16.80 -5.84 -41.48
C MET A 731 17.08 -7.07 -40.63
N LYS A 732 17.84 -6.87 -39.55
CA LYS A 732 18.05 -7.83 -38.44
C LYS A 732 17.82 -7.15 -37.11
N ILE A 733 17.19 -7.85 -36.19
CA ILE A 733 16.95 -7.38 -34.83
C ILE A 733 17.74 -8.27 -33.86
N THR A 734 18.51 -7.66 -32.99
CA THR A 734 19.23 -8.34 -31.93
C THR A 734 18.59 -8.00 -30.58
N GLN A 735 18.28 -9.01 -29.75
CA GLN A 735 17.85 -8.90 -28.37
C GLN A 735 19.00 -9.37 -27.47
N GLU A 736 19.34 -8.57 -26.45
CA GLU A 736 20.45 -8.84 -25.52
C GLU A 736 20.00 -8.58 -24.06
N SER A 737 20.82 -8.98 -23.10
CA SER A 737 20.65 -8.73 -21.65
C SER A 737 19.50 -9.50 -21.01
N VAL A 738 19.07 -10.61 -21.58
CA VAL A 738 18.02 -11.49 -21.05
C VAL A 738 18.42 -12.95 -21.13
N GLY A 739 17.79 -13.79 -20.30
CA GLY A 739 17.99 -15.22 -20.26
C GLY A 739 17.43 -15.96 -21.49
N PRO A 740 17.74 -17.26 -21.63
CA PRO A 740 17.42 -18.02 -22.85
C PRO A 740 15.91 -18.26 -23.04
N LEU A 741 15.10 -18.13 -22.01
CA LEU A 741 13.65 -18.37 -22.07
C LEU A 741 12.84 -17.08 -22.27
N PHE A 742 13.46 -15.91 -22.15
CA PHE A 742 12.79 -14.63 -22.30
C PHE A 742 12.22 -14.46 -23.71
N LYS A 743 10.95 -14.06 -23.82
CA LYS A 743 10.24 -13.93 -25.09
C LYS A 743 9.63 -12.54 -25.22
N MET A 744 9.67 -11.95 -26.42
CA MET A 744 8.93 -10.71 -26.70
C MET A 744 8.66 -10.56 -28.18
N ARG A 745 7.60 -9.84 -28.54
CA ARG A 745 7.30 -9.38 -29.90
C ARG A 745 7.68 -7.91 -30.01
N VAL A 746 8.76 -7.62 -30.76
CA VAL A 746 9.32 -6.27 -30.83
C VAL A 746 8.77 -5.53 -32.06
N PRO A 747 8.19 -4.31 -31.91
CA PRO A 747 7.58 -3.59 -33.01
C PRO A 747 8.60 -2.88 -33.91
N VAL A 748 8.35 -2.91 -35.21
CA VAL A 748 9.12 -2.20 -36.21
C VAL A 748 8.25 -1.12 -36.86
N TYR A 749 8.78 0.06 -36.99
CA TYR A 749 8.13 1.23 -37.59
C TYR A 749 8.94 1.80 -38.75
N VAL A 750 8.28 2.47 -39.69
CA VAL A 750 8.88 3.29 -40.71
C VAL A 750 8.41 4.74 -40.61
N ASP A 751 9.33 5.66 -40.78
CA ASP A 751 9.06 7.10 -40.79
C ASP A 751 8.90 7.57 -42.23
N TYR A 752 7.68 8.03 -42.55
CA TYR A 752 7.37 8.68 -43.84
C TYR A 752 7.12 10.18 -43.58
N ASP A 753 8.21 10.98 -43.65
CA ASP A 753 8.14 12.43 -43.48
C ASP A 753 7.54 12.88 -42.13
N GLY A 754 7.92 12.24 -41.03
CA GLY A 754 7.46 12.51 -39.70
C GLY A 754 6.19 11.75 -39.30
N LYS A 755 5.62 10.94 -40.21
CA LYS A 755 4.52 10.02 -39.88
C LYS A 755 5.04 8.60 -39.70
N LEU A 756 4.90 8.06 -38.50
CA LEU A 756 5.28 6.69 -38.21
C LEU A 756 4.17 5.72 -38.64
N ALA A 757 4.58 4.66 -39.32
CA ALA A 757 3.70 3.54 -39.69
C ALA A 757 4.28 2.24 -39.14
N LYS A 758 3.49 1.48 -38.38
CA LYS A 758 3.86 0.17 -37.84
C LYS A 758 3.91 -0.86 -38.99
N LEU A 759 5.07 -1.45 -39.24
CA LEU A 759 5.24 -2.53 -40.24
C LEU A 759 4.75 -3.88 -39.72
N GLY A 760 5.00 -4.13 -38.45
CA GLY A 760 4.64 -5.38 -37.79
C GLY A 760 5.47 -5.60 -36.52
N THR A 761 5.51 -6.84 -36.07
CA THR A 761 6.26 -7.27 -34.89
C THR A 761 7.16 -8.45 -35.23
N VAL A 762 8.32 -8.52 -34.60
CA VAL A 762 9.27 -9.64 -34.75
C VAL A 762 9.33 -10.40 -33.43
N PRO A 763 8.99 -11.71 -33.41
CA PRO A 763 9.15 -12.51 -32.21
C PRO A 763 10.62 -12.76 -31.95
N MET A 764 11.06 -12.50 -30.71
CA MET A 764 12.42 -12.74 -30.22
C MET A 764 12.38 -13.72 -29.05
N THR A 765 13.40 -14.54 -28.89
CA THR A 765 13.55 -15.46 -27.76
C THR A 765 15.01 -15.47 -27.30
N GLY A 766 15.20 -15.22 -26.01
CA GLY A 766 16.50 -15.14 -25.37
C GLY A 766 17.39 -14.03 -25.97
N SER A 767 18.63 -13.98 -25.52
CA SER A 767 19.64 -13.12 -26.13
C SER A 767 20.03 -13.71 -27.51
N SER A 768 19.44 -13.18 -28.57
CA SER A 768 19.55 -13.73 -29.92
C SER A 768 19.47 -12.65 -31.02
N THR A 769 19.84 -13.00 -32.23
CA THR A 769 19.66 -12.17 -33.44
C THR A 769 18.69 -12.85 -34.38
N SER A 770 17.69 -12.12 -34.90
CA SER A 770 16.73 -12.66 -35.86
C SER A 770 17.41 -13.06 -37.20
N ASP A 771 16.76 -13.91 -37.98
CA ASP A 771 17.09 -14.08 -39.40
C ASP A 771 16.96 -12.73 -40.13
N GLU A 772 17.56 -12.64 -41.32
CA GLU A 772 17.41 -11.48 -42.16
C GLU A 772 15.97 -11.37 -42.69
N LEU A 773 15.26 -10.33 -42.27
CA LEU A 773 13.89 -10.04 -42.70
C LEU A 773 13.90 -9.11 -43.91
N LYS A 774 13.15 -9.46 -44.95
CA LYS A 774 13.04 -8.65 -46.18
C LYS A 774 11.61 -8.24 -46.44
N ILE A 775 11.37 -6.93 -46.53
CA ILE A 775 10.05 -6.36 -46.79
C ILE A 775 10.11 -5.36 -47.92
N THR A 776 9.21 -5.52 -48.92
CA THR A 776 9.11 -4.54 -50.00
C THR A 776 8.11 -3.44 -49.62
N LEU A 777 8.59 -2.21 -49.49
CA LEU A 777 7.83 -1.01 -49.15
C LEU A 777 7.36 -0.29 -50.43
N VAL A 778 6.17 0.31 -50.35
CA VAL A 778 5.58 1.05 -51.49
C VAL A 778 6.35 2.31 -51.84
N LYS A 779 7.03 2.95 -50.86
CA LYS A 779 7.95 4.09 -51.07
C LYS A 779 9.11 4.02 -50.09
N ARG A 780 10.17 4.80 -50.34
CA ARG A 780 11.35 4.85 -49.47
C ARG A 780 11.03 5.63 -48.21
N PRO A 781 11.16 5.03 -46.99
CA PRO A 781 11.06 5.74 -45.74
C PRO A 781 12.30 6.59 -45.46
N ARG A 782 12.18 7.62 -44.64
CA ARG A 782 13.30 8.41 -44.15
C ARG A 782 14.23 7.59 -43.25
N ARG A 783 13.62 6.77 -42.40
CA ARG A 783 14.31 5.85 -41.46
C ARG A 783 13.41 4.70 -41.06
N VAL A 784 14.01 3.65 -40.54
CA VAL A 784 13.34 2.52 -39.88
C VAL A 784 13.61 2.62 -38.41
N LEU A 785 12.61 2.37 -37.58
CA LEU A 785 12.67 2.53 -36.14
C LEU A 785 12.22 1.23 -35.45
N LEU A 786 12.88 0.91 -34.38
CA LEU A 786 12.49 -0.18 -33.48
C LEU A 786 11.91 0.42 -32.21
N ASN A 787 10.76 -0.09 -31.75
CA ASN A 787 10.16 0.32 -30.48
C ASN A 787 9.94 1.85 -30.36
N ALA A 788 9.41 2.47 -31.40
CA ALA A 788 9.39 3.93 -31.55
C ALA A 788 8.50 4.67 -30.55
N TYR A 789 7.57 3.99 -29.91
CA TYR A 789 6.67 4.54 -28.90
C TYR A 789 6.90 3.96 -27.50
N ASP A 790 8.08 3.37 -27.27
CA ASP A 790 8.36 2.60 -26.03
C ASP A 790 7.28 1.53 -25.74
N ASP A 791 6.69 0.94 -26.81
CA ASP A 791 5.66 -0.12 -26.69
C ASP A 791 6.14 -1.32 -25.87
N VAL A 792 7.44 -1.53 -25.76
CA VAL A 792 8.10 -2.57 -24.96
C VAL A 792 9.13 -1.91 -24.04
N LEU A 793 9.08 -2.22 -22.76
CA LEU A 793 10.12 -1.78 -21.84
C LEU A 793 11.48 -2.34 -22.24
N ALA A 794 12.44 -1.46 -22.48
CA ALA A 794 13.79 -1.81 -22.89
C ALA A 794 14.84 -0.94 -22.19
N SER A 795 15.98 -1.54 -21.82
CA SER A 795 17.08 -0.82 -21.19
C SER A 795 17.82 0.08 -22.19
N ALA A 796 17.85 -0.30 -23.46
CA ALA A 796 18.39 0.49 -24.56
C ALA A 796 17.80 0.05 -25.90
N VAL A 797 17.66 0.99 -26.85
CA VAL A 797 17.31 0.71 -28.25
C VAL A 797 18.33 1.42 -29.15
N VAL A 798 19.11 0.66 -29.91
CA VAL A 798 20.15 1.16 -30.83
C VAL A 798 19.75 0.87 -32.25
N GLN A 799 19.94 1.84 -33.15
CA GLN A 799 19.61 1.71 -34.58
C GLN A 799 20.85 2.07 -35.42
N LYS A 800 21.20 1.22 -36.41
CA LYS A 800 22.33 1.43 -37.30
C LYS A 800 21.92 1.30 -38.77
#